data_6aa9ab43c623f54fb12096d0c74c5556
#
_entry.id   6aa9ab43c623f54fb12096d0c74c5556
#
_cell.length_a   1.000
_cell.length_b   1.000
_cell.length_c   1.000
_cell.angle_alpha   90.00
_cell.angle_beta   90.00
_cell.angle_gamma   90.00
#
_symmetry.space_group_name_H-M   'P 1'
#
loop_
_entity.id
_entity.type
_entity.pdbx_description
1 polymer ?
#
loop_
_entity_poly.entity_id
_entity_poly.type
_entity_poly.pdbx_seq_one_letter_code
_entity_poly.pdbx_strand_id
1 'polypeptide(L)'
;SVSGSYGNWLVDPTDLTIGSSEASTYASNLASTDVTLTADNTITLNNNISYSGSRNSTLTFDATTTVLNANITSSNGTLSIDINTILEIGATNTTFTTNGGNVDISGVIRAVTGENSNNFTINAGTGNVTFSSNVVKQVGDYSAGFAQGNFTSISDLDFSGTFLNAINIAGTATTIGDVTFQDGRASNNTSDANESFQSEIQNWNSRNYGNTGLNNIMKGIRWSGGTGHSPYVQFTNATAGQKYKIQALFKEQNYNRYFDVYVDGTKIVDDFRPLDAGSTSVNRGRYLTYQFEAASTNVMFRLSGRTAENSGGRLHGNDVNPILNAISIEAVDAGAAINNLSITANQFSAQAIEVGGDLTVTNSGGSTISGVISGDTALVKAGTSRLTTSANNTYTGGTTVSAGTLFGGAASRSNNVFGTGSISVASGATLWIDRSDDGALTNALTLNGGTLRGTNGFGQYWDGNITLGAHSTIKADNNLIIDGVISGSSKNLTKTGNGNLLLRGNNTYTGSTTISAGTLTLSGSGNLGAGSYAGAIANSGVFKFDTSANLISTGVISGSGNVLVTGTGTYEPKATNTYTGGTVIDGGIIAAFTDRNWGALPGSVDPDNIILKNGGKAIFGSKNSSNTAGHTYWSANRGINLPTSGQQFIETGSGGSGAAHIQGVVNGIGGITFTRS
;
A
#
# COMPACT_ATOMS: atom_id res chain seq x y z
N SER A 1 -53.08 0.59 2.04
CA SER A 1 -53.31 2.00 1.72
C SER A 1 -53.29 2.85 2.98
N VAL A 2 -52.27 3.61 3.17
CA VAL A 2 -52.19 4.60 4.27
C VAL A 2 -52.60 5.94 3.72
N SER A 3 -53.74 6.45 4.15
CA SER A 3 -54.12 7.83 3.94
C SER A 3 -53.78 8.63 5.18
N GLY A 4 -52.70 9.39 5.11
CA GLY A 4 -52.26 10.33 6.14
C GLY A 4 -51.21 11.22 5.59
N SER A 5 -51.36 12.53 5.74
CA SER A 5 -50.31 13.51 5.43
C SER A 5 -49.11 13.23 6.35
N TYR A 6 -47.98 12.85 5.77
CA TYR A 6 -46.70 12.50 6.44
C TYR A 6 -46.65 11.14 7.10
N GLY A 7 -47.05 10.05 6.43
CA GLY A 7 -46.86 8.68 6.90
C GLY A 7 -45.70 7.98 6.21
N ASN A 8 -44.99 7.10 6.91
CA ASN A 8 -44.05 6.18 6.30
C ASN A 8 -44.82 5.10 5.54
N TRP A 9 -44.32 4.73 4.37
CA TRP A 9 -44.87 3.60 3.61
C TRP A 9 -44.07 2.34 3.96
N LEU A 10 -44.70 1.36 4.58
CA LEU A 10 -44.07 0.11 4.98
C LEU A 10 -44.53 -1.01 4.06
N VAL A 11 -43.60 -1.77 3.49
CA VAL A 11 -43.82 -3.02 2.79
C VAL A 11 -43.03 -4.08 3.53
N ASP A 12 -43.67 -5.13 3.96
CA ASP A 12 -43.10 -6.16 4.86
C ASP A 12 -43.40 -7.58 4.33
N PRO A 13 -42.79 -8.03 3.22
CA PRO A 13 -42.77 -9.41 2.78
C PRO A 13 -41.52 -10.14 3.29
N THR A 14 -41.49 -11.47 3.17
CA THR A 14 -40.28 -12.27 3.45
C THR A 14 -39.14 -11.87 2.52
N ASP A 15 -39.40 -11.73 1.22
CA ASP A 15 -38.51 -11.20 0.20
C ASP A 15 -39.23 -10.16 -0.65
N LEU A 16 -38.57 -9.05 -0.93
CA LEU A 16 -39.12 -7.95 -1.74
C LEU A 16 -38.30 -7.79 -3.02
N THR A 17 -38.92 -8.02 -4.17
CA THR A 17 -38.34 -7.72 -5.48
C THR A 17 -38.97 -6.46 -6.06
N ILE A 18 -38.12 -5.48 -6.40
CA ILE A 18 -38.54 -4.18 -6.95
C ILE A 18 -38.33 -4.18 -8.45
N GLY A 19 -39.41 -4.42 -9.19
CA GLY A 19 -39.49 -4.30 -10.65
C GLY A 19 -39.79 -2.86 -11.09
N SER A 20 -40.13 -2.68 -12.36
CA SER A 20 -40.36 -1.35 -12.95
C SER A 20 -41.58 -0.63 -12.37
N SER A 21 -42.66 -1.35 -12.07
CA SER A 21 -43.90 -0.79 -11.52
C SER A 21 -43.70 -0.35 -10.08
N GLU A 22 -43.05 -1.18 -9.27
CA GLU A 22 -42.73 -0.88 -7.86
C GLU A 22 -41.77 0.31 -7.77
N ALA A 23 -40.68 0.32 -8.55
CA ALA A 23 -39.71 1.39 -8.59
C ALA A 23 -40.36 2.76 -8.94
N SER A 24 -41.26 2.77 -9.92
CA SER A 24 -42.02 3.97 -10.30
C SER A 24 -42.99 4.42 -9.18
N THR A 25 -43.61 3.47 -8.50
CA THR A 25 -44.52 3.76 -7.37
C THR A 25 -43.74 4.35 -6.20
N TYR A 26 -42.57 3.78 -5.85
CA TYR A 26 -41.74 4.33 -4.77
C TYR A 26 -41.18 5.70 -5.10
N ALA A 27 -40.72 5.93 -6.33
CA ALA A 27 -40.30 7.24 -6.78
C ALA A 27 -41.43 8.30 -6.68
N SER A 28 -42.67 7.93 -6.99
CA SER A 28 -43.83 8.80 -6.85
C SER A 28 -44.18 9.07 -5.39
N ASN A 29 -44.09 8.08 -4.53
CA ASN A 29 -44.40 8.21 -3.11
C ASN A 29 -43.37 9.12 -2.40
N LEU A 30 -42.10 9.09 -2.79
CA LEU A 30 -41.07 9.98 -2.28
C LEU A 30 -41.37 11.46 -2.49
N ALA A 31 -42.23 11.80 -3.47
CA ALA A 31 -42.66 13.19 -3.67
C ALA A 31 -43.59 13.72 -2.56
N SER A 32 -44.20 12.83 -1.78
CA SER A 32 -45.16 13.17 -0.73
C SER A 32 -44.76 12.70 0.67
N THR A 33 -43.96 11.65 0.78
CA THR A 33 -43.59 11.02 2.06
C THR A 33 -42.19 10.39 1.99
N ASP A 34 -41.59 10.07 3.11
CA ASP A 34 -40.45 9.17 3.17
C ASP A 34 -40.93 7.73 2.90
N VAL A 35 -40.04 6.91 2.34
CA VAL A 35 -40.34 5.52 1.98
C VAL A 35 -39.40 4.59 2.73
N THR A 36 -39.97 3.66 3.49
CA THR A 36 -39.22 2.55 4.08
C THR A 36 -39.64 1.24 3.41
N LEU A 37 -38.68 0.51 2.92
CA LEU A 37 -38.82 -0.80 2.32
C LEU A 37 -38.31 -1.82 3.32
N THR A 38 -39.19 -2.68 3.81
CA THR A 38 -38.85 -3.71 4.80
C THR A 38 -39.13 -5.11 4.23
N ALA A 39 -38.21 -6.04 4.49
CA ALA A 39 -38.39 -7.46 4.24
C ALA A 39 -37.68 -8.28 5.33
N ASP A 40 -38.19 -9.46 5.63
CA ASP A 40 -37.57 -10.32 6.64
C ASP A 40 -36.17 -10.79 6.19
N ASN A 41 -36.02 -11.03 4.90
CA ASN A 41 -34.82 -11.63 4.29
C ASN A 41 -34.11 -10.67 3.33
N THR A 42 -34.60 -10.53 2.11
CA THR A 42 -33.88 -9.86 1.02
C THR A 42 -34.74 -8.81 0.33
N ILE A 43 -34.16 -7.65 0.10
CA ILE A 43 -34.69 -6.65 -0.85
C ILE A 43 -33.80 -6.67 -2.09
N THR A 44 -34.41 -6.92 -3.27
CA THR A 44 -33.72 -6.92 -4.55
C THR A 44 -34.21 -5.79 -5.43
N LEU A 45 -33.38 -4.82 -5.75
CA LEU A 45 -33.68 -3.72 -6.67
C LEU A 45 -33.22 -4.06 -8.08
N ASN A 46 -34.16 -4.39 -8.96
CA ASN A 46 -33.91 -4.74 -10.36
C ASN A 46 -34.14 -3.58 -11.34
N ASN A 47 -34.80 -2.51 -10.90
CA ASN A 47 -35.09 -1.35 -11.76
C ASN A 47 -34.79 -0.04 -11.04
N ASN A 48 -34.39 0.99 -11.80
CA ASN A 48 -34.00 2.27 -11.26
C ASN A 48 -35.13 2.96 -10.50
N ILE A 49 -34.81 3.48 -9.31
CA ILE A 49 -35.68 4.42 -8.60
C ILE A 49 -35.21 5.81 -9.00
N SER A 50 -36.06 6.55 -9.77
CA SER A 50 -35.73 7.88 -10.29
C SER A 50 -36.66 8.92 -9.65
N TYR A 51 -36.17 9.60 -8.61
CA TYR A 51 -36.90 10.61 -7.89
C TYR A 51 -36.74 11.99 -8.57
N SER A 52 -37.87 12.64 -8.90
CA SER A 52 -37.91 13.97 -9.53
C SER A 52 -38.70 15.01 -8.75
N GLY A 53 -39.19 14.64 -7.57
CA GLY A 53 -39.90 15.58 -6.67
C GLY A 53 -38.97 16.66 -6.12
N SER A 54 -39.56 17.77 -5.65
CA SER A 54 -38.79 18.88 -5.05
C SER A 54 -38.63 18.77 -3.53
N ARG A 55 -39.24 17.78 -2.90
CA ARG A 55 -39.17 17.56 -1.47
C ARG A 55 -37.82 16.95 -1.09
N ASN A 56 -37.35 17.26 0.14
CA ASN A 56 -36.27 16.49 0.77
C ASN A 56 -36.88 15.19 1.33
N SER A 57 -36.45 14.07 0.83
CA SER A 57 -37.03 12.76 1.15
C SER A 57 -35.98 11.76 1.56
N THR A 58 -36.41 10.74 2.32
CA THR A 58 -35.58 9.62 2.72
C THR A 58 -36.12 8.33 2.15
N LEU A 59 -35.24 7.51 1.59
CA LEU A 59 -35.49 6.13 1.18
C LEU A 59 -34.68 5.20 2.07
N THR A 60 -35.35 4.37 2.84
CA THR A 60 -34.73 3.42 3.78
C THR A 60 -34.92 1.99 3.29
N PHE A 61 -33.86 1.20 3.36
CA PHE A 61 -33.87 -0.27 3.14
C PHE A 61 -33.60 -0.95 4.46
N ASP A 62 -34.53 -1.82 4.86
CA ASP A 62 -34.50 -2.54 6.13
C ASP A 62 -34.81 -4.04 5.89
N ALA A 63 -33.77 -4.86 5.79
CA ALA A 63 -33.86 -6.30 5.58
C ALA A 63 -32.61 -6.98 6.17
N THR A 64 -32.44 -8.30 5.98
CA THR A 64 -31.16 -8.92 6.26
C THR A 64 -30.14 -8.56 5.20
N THR A 65 -30.53 -8.56 3.93
CA THR A 65 -29.67 -8.22 2.76
C THR A 65 -30.42 -7.33 1.78
N THR A 66 -29.73 -6.35 1.22
CA THR A 66 -30.21 -5.55 0.08
C THR A 66 -29.31 -5.78 -1.13
N VAL A 67 -29.86 -6.28 -2.23
CA VAL A 67 -29.16 -6.52 -3.50
C VAL A 67 -29.52 -5.41 -4.48
N LEU A 68 -28.51 -4.71 -5.01
CA LEU A 68 -28.70 -3.62 -5.96
C LEU A 68 -28.24 -4.02 -7.36
N ASN A 69 -29.19 -4.25 -8.26
CA ASN A 69 -28.97 -4.46 -9.68
C ASN A 69 -29.30 -3.21 -10.53
N ALA A 70 -29.59 -2.08 -9.88
CA ALA A 70 -30.06 -0.86 -10.53
C ALA A 70 -29.66 0.39 -9.74
N ASN A 71 -29.90 1.57 -10.33
CA ASN A 71 -29.51 2.87 -9.78
C ASN A 71 -30.63 3.50 -8.93
N ILE A 72 -30.20 4.38 -8.01
CA ILE A 72 -31.11 5.26 -7.27
C ILE A 72 -30.67 6.69 -7.55
N THR A 73 -31.57 7.50 -8.15
CA THR A 73 -31.22 8.85 -8.60
C THR A 73 -32.26 9.87 -8.16
N SER A 74 -31.80 11.03 -7.71
CA SER A 74 -32.61 12.23 -7.56
C SER A 74 -32.14 13.30 -8.52
N SER A 75 -33.08 13.96 -9.19
CA SER A 75 -32.82 14.99 -10.17
C SER A 75 -33.24 16.41 -9.74
N ASN A 76 -34.03 16.54 -8.67
CA ASN A 76 -34.57 17.85 -8.26
C ASN A 76 -34.46 18.06 -6.75
N GLY A 77 -35.25 17.39 -5.90
CA GLY A 77 -35.13 17.48 -4.44
C GLY A 77 -33.97 16.62 -3.92
N THR A 78 -33.60 16.84 -2.66
CA THR A 78 -32.59 15.96 -2.01
C THR A 78 -33.20 14.62 -1.66
N LEU A 79 -32.47 13.53 -1.90
CA LEU A 79 -32.88 12.19 -1.51
C LEU A 79 -31.81 11.59 -0.57
N SER A 80 -32.12 11.46 0.71
CA SER A 80 -31.29 10.67 1.61
C SER A 80 -31.56 9.18 1.42
N ILE A 81 -30.51 8.37 1.50
CA ILE A 81 -30.58 6.91 1.37
C ILE A 81 -29.99 6.29 2.61
N ASP A 82 -30.81 5.50 3.32
CA ASP A 82 -30.42 4.77 4.51
C ASP A 82 -30.49 3.27 4.25
N ILE A 83 -29.37 2.57 4.44
CA ILE A 83 -29.29 1.10 4.24
C ILE A 83 -28.80 0.48 5.54
N ASN A 84 -29.71 -0.19 6.25
CA ASN A 84 -29.45 -0.79 7.58
C ASN A 84 -29.08 -2.27 7.50
N THR A 85 -28.66 -2.75 6.35
CA THR A 85 -28.53 -4.17 6.01
C THR A 85 -27.18 -4.46 5.37
N ILE A 86 -26.86 -5.73 5.15
CA ILE A 86 -25.80 -6.12 4.23
C ILE A 86 -26.17 -5.58 2.84
N LEU A 87 -25.28 -4.78 2.24
CA LEU A 87 -25.45 -4.24 0.90
C LEU A 87 -24.63 -5.03 -0.11
N GLU A 88 -25.29 -5.67 -1.05
CA GLU A 88 -24.69 -6.40 -2.16
C GLU A 88 -24.85 -5.64 -3.47
N ILE A 89 -23.75 -5.37 -4.16
CA ILE A 89 -23.74 -4.73 -5.48
C ILE A 89 -23.77 -5.81 -6.54
N GLY A 90 -24.92 -5.96 -7.23
CA GLY A 90 -25.17 -7.02 -8.19
C GLY A 90 -25.00 -6.61 -9.65
N ALA A 91 -25.11 -5.33 -9.99
CA ALA A 91 -24.90 -4.85 -11.36
C ALA A 91 -23.47 -4.38 -11.60
N THR A 92 -23.03 -4.45 -12.86
CA THR A 92 -21.69 -4.00 -13.29
C THR A 92 -21.41 -2.53 -12.93
N ASN A 93 -22.43 -1.67 -12.96
CA ASN A 93 -22.33 -0.29 -12.54
C ASN A 93 -23.59 0.09 -11.74
N THR A 94 -23.43 0.32 -10.45
CA THR A 94 -24.50 0.80 -9.57
C THR A 94 -24.18 2.22 -9.13
N THR A 95 -25.14 3.13 -9.22
CA THR A 95 -24.96 4.55 -8.90
C THR A 95 -26.07 5.04 -7.98
N PHE A 96 -25.66 5.73 -6.92
CA PHE A 96 -26.53 6.63 -6.15
C PHE A 96 -26.24 8.08 -6.53
N THR A 97 -27.28 8.83 -6.86
CA THR A 97 -27.21 10.29 -7.04
C THR A 97 -28.27 10.93 -6.18
N THR A 98 -27.88 11.64 -5.12
CA THR A 98 -28.81 12.09 -4.09
C THR A 98 -29.14 13.58 -4.15
N ASN A 99 -28.50 14.32 -5.05
CA ASN A 99 -28.67 15.77 -5.18
C ASN A 99 -28.52 16.54 -3.85
N GLY A 100 -27.54 16.16 -3.04
CA GLY A 100 -27.24 16.77 -1.75
C GLY A 100 -27.82 16.06 -0.52
N GLY A 101 -28.56 14.97 -0.69
CA GLY A 101 -29.00 14.10 0.41
C GLY A 101 -27.87 13.22 0.92
N ASN A 102 -27.97 12.82 2.18
CA ASN A 102 -26.99 11.90 2.80
C ASN A 102 -27.13 10.47 2.27
N VAL A 103 -26.06 9.71 2.38
CA VAL A 103 -26.04 8.25 2.18
C VAL A 103 -25.43 7.61 3.41
N ASP A 104 -26.23 6.90 4.17
CA ASP A 104 -25.82 6.20 5.38
C ASP A 104 -25.97 4.68 5.20
N ILE A 105 -24.87 3.95 5.25
CA ILE A 105 -24.85 2.49 5.10
C ILE A 105 -24.27 1.90 6.38
N SER A 106 -25.11 1.27 7.18
CA SER A 106 -24.71 0.66 8.45
C SER A 106 -24.29 -0.80 8.34
N GLY A 107 -24.73 -1.50 7.29
CA GLY A 107 -24.35 -2.88 7.02
C GLY A 107 -23.03 -3.01 6.27
N VAL A 108 -22.55 -4.24 6.17
CA VAL A 108 -21.37 -4.58 5.36
C VAL A 108 -21.67 -4.36 3.88
N ILE A 109 -20.74 -3.78 3.16
CA ILE A 109 -20.84 -3.55 1.71
C ILE A 109 -19.94 -4.54 0.99
N ARG A 110 -20.50 -5.25 -0.02
CA ARG A 110 -19.77 -6.24 -0.81
C ARG A 110 -20.35 -6.39 -2.22
N ALA A 111 -19.66 -7.03 -3.15
CA ALA A 111 -20.23 -7.45 -4.42
C ALA A 111 -21.04 -8.75 -4.25
N VAL A 112 -21.96 -9.00 -5.17
CA VAL A 112 -22.63 -10.33 -5.27
C VAL A 112 -21.60 -11.38 -5.66
N THR A 113 -21.75 -12.60 -5.13
CA THR A 113 -20.85 -13.73 -5.39
C THR A 113 -20.69 -13.99 -6.89
N GLY A 114 -19.44 -14.20 -7.34
CA GLY A 114 -19.12 -14.50 -8.73
C GLY A 114 -18.93 -13.27 -9.63
N GLU A 115 -19.16 -12.07 -9.14
CA GLU A 115 -19.06 -10.83 -9.90
C GLU A 115 -17.83 -9.99 -9.49
N ASN A 116 -16.78 -9.99 -10.32
CA ASN A 116 -15.54 -9.24 -10.05
C ASN A 116 -15.43 -7.89 -10.80
N SER A 117 -16.50 -7.47 -11.49
CA SER A 117 -16.49 -6.25 -12.32
C SER A 117 -17.45 -5.17 -11.82
N ASN A 118 -18.05 -5.32 -10.66
CA ASN A 118 -19.07 -4.41 -10.16
C ASN A 118 -18.43 -3.12 -9.64
N ASN A 119 -18.88 -2.00 -10.19
CA ASN A 119 -18.48 -0.67 -9.74
C ASN A 119 -19.60 -0.06 -8.90
N PHE A 120 -19.26 0.63 -7.83
CA PHE A 120 -20.22 1.35 -7.01
C PHE A 120 -19.85 2.84 -6.94
N THR A 121 -20.76 3.69 -7.40
CA THR A 121 -20.58 5.14 -7.39
C THR A 121 -21.62 5.80 -6.51
N ILE A 122 -21.19 6.66 -5.61
CA ILE A 122 -22.06 7.49 -4.77
C ILE A 122 -21.78 8.96 -5.06
N ASN A 123 -22.81 9.66 -5.52
CA ASN A 123 -22.80 11.08 -5.87
C ASN A 123 -23.73 11.83 -4.92
N ALA A 124 -23.25 12.09 -3.71
CA ALA A 124 -24.02 12.79 -2.70
C ALA A 124 -23.93 14.34 -2.84
N GLY A 125 -23.00 14.85 -3.65
CA GLY A 125 -22.84 16.30 -3.84
C GLY A 125 -22.48 17.00 -2.54
N THR A 126 -23.40 17.82 -2.02
CA THR A 126 -23.26 18.50 -0.73
C THR A 126 -23.69 17.65 0.47
N GLY A 127 -24.23 16.46 0.25
CA GLY A 127 -24.55 15.50 1.30
C GLY A 127 -23.33 14.78 1.83
N ASN A 128 -23.49 14.12 2.96
CA ASN A 128 -22.46 13.30 3.58
C ASN A 128 -22.64 11.83 3.19
N VAL A 129 -21.55 11.06 3.20
CA VAL A 129 -21.56 9.61 3.00
C VAL A 129 -20.91 8.97 4.21
N THR A 130 -21.63 8.03 4.84
CA THR A 130 -21.16 7.30 6.03
C THR A 130 -21.27 5.80 5.81
N PHE A 131 -20.15 5.11 5.97
CA PHE A 131 -20.11 3.65 6.07
C PHE A 131 -19.77 3.29 7.53
N SER A 132 -20.76 2.82 8.26
CA SER A 132 -20.59 2.43 9.67
C SER A 132 -20.00 1.02 9.82
N SER A 133 -20.00 0.23 8.75
CA SER A 133 -19.36 -1.08 8.63
C SER A 133 -18.30 -1.09 7.55
N ASN A 134 -17.67 -2.25 7.34
CA ASN A 134 -16.59 -2.43 6.38
C ASN A 134 -17.12 -2.59 4.95
N VAL A 135 -16.37 -2.07 3.99
CA VAL A 135 -16.42 -2.54 2.60
C VAL A 135 -15.46 -3.71 2.50
N VAL A 136 -15.99 -4.89 2.20
CA VAL A 136 -15.21 -6.11 2.20
C VAL A 136 -15.27 -6.78 0.84
N LYS A 137 -14.20 -7.45 0.49
CA LYS A 137 -14.27 -8.54 -0.46
C LYS A 137 -15.20 -9.60 0.14
N GLN A 138 -16.25 -10.02 -0.60
CA GLN A 138 -17.00 -11.18 -0.18
C GLN A 138 -16.01 -12.34 -0.13
N VAL A 139 -15.81 -12.88 1.06
CA VAL A 139 -14.97 -14.06 1.23
C VAL A 139 -15.73 -15.16 0.51
N GLY A 140 -15.25 -15.56 -0.67
CA GLY A 140 -15.58 -16.85 -1.22
C GLY A 140 -15.14 -17.91 -0.21
N ASP A 141 -15.40 -19.16 -0.46
CA ASP A 141 -15.04 -20.30 0.41
C ASP A 141 -13.52 -20.45 0.64
N TYR A 142 -12.73 -19.44 0.23
CA TYR A 142 -11.28 -19.44 0.41
C TYR A 142 -10.90 -19.06 1.84
N SER A 143 -10.37 -20.05 2.55
CA SER A 143 -9.67 -19.88 3.81
C SER A 143 -8.29 -20.54 3.67
N ALA A 144 -7.22 -19.74 3.57
CA ALA A 144 -5.87 -20.26 3.44
C ALA A 144 -5.56 -21.27 4.56
N GLY A 145 -5.08 -22.45 4.18
CA GLY A 145 -4.72 -23.49 5.13
C GLY A 145 -5.29 -24.84 4.80
N PHE A 146 -5.11 -25.81 5.71
CA PHE A 146 -5.58 -27.15 5.52
C PHE A 146 -6.64 -27.55 6.56
N ALA A 147 -7.54 -28.46 6.14
CA ALA A 147 -8.42 -29.20 7.03
C ALA A 147 -8.35 -30.69 6.70
N GLN A 148 -8.60 -31.54 7.69
CA GLN A 148 -8.71 -32.98 7.50
C GLN A 148 -9.81 -33.52 8.39
N GLY A 149 -10.45 -34.56 7.94
CA GLY A 149 -11.54 -35.19 8.68
C GLY A 149 -11.86 -36.59 8.20
N ASN A 150 -12.86 -37.16 8.80
CA ASN A 150 -13.43 -38.42 8.38
C ASN A 150 -14.73 -38.16 7.61
N PHE A 151 -15.05 -38.99 6.65
CA PHE A 151 -16.32 -38.96 5.96
C PHE A 151 -16.97 -40.36 5.93
N THR A 152 -18.27 -40.36 5.93
CA THR A 152 -19.12 -41.54 5.86
C THR A 152 -20.13 -41.49 4.73
N SER A 153 -20.32 -40.32 4.16
CA SER A 153 -21.27 -40.06 3.09
C SER A 153 -20.76 -38.94 2.16
N ILE A 154 -21.49 -38.71 1.08
CA ILE A 154 -21.23 -37.63 0.13
C ILE A 154 -21.38 -36.23 0.77
N SER A 155 -22.27 -36.09 1.75
CA SER A 155 -22.52 -34.80 2.43
C SER A 155 -21.37 -34.30 3.30
N ASP A 156 -20.42 -35.19 3.59
CA ASP A 156 -19.20 -34.83 4.36
C ASP A 156 -18.09 -34.28 3.46
N LEU A 157 -18.30 -34.23 2.14
CA LEU A 157 -17.32 -33.89 1.13
C LEU A 157 -17.85 -32.78 0.21
N ASP A 158 -16.96 -32.04 -0.39
CA ASP A 158 -17.30 -30.98 -1.34
C ASP A 158 -17.17 -31.47 -2.78
N PHE A 159 -18.31 -31.53 -3.48
CA PHE A 159 -18.42 -31.92 -4.88
C PHE A 159 -19.25 -30.90 -5.68
N SER A 160 -19.27 -29.65 -5.21
CA SER A 160 -19.89 -28.50 -5.89
C SER A 160 -18.82 -27.47 -6.22
N GLY A 161 -18.95 -26.80 -7.38
CA GLY A 161 -18.02 -25.73 -7.75
C GLY A 161 -17.40 -25.89 -9.13
N THR A 162 -16.40 -25.07 -9.42
CA THR A 162 -15.69 -25.06 -10.71
C THR A 162 -14.37 -25.82 -10.59
N PHE A 163 -14.39 -27.08 -11.01
CA PHE A 163 -13.22 -27.96 -10.92
C PHE A 163 -12.29 -27.78 -12.12
N LEU A 164 -11.01 -27.53 -11.83
CA LEU A 164 -9.95 -27.57 -12.83
C LEU A 164 -9.71 -29.00 -13.30
N ASN A 165 -9.65 -29.95 -12.35
CA ASN A 165 -9.48 -31.37 -12.63
C ASN A 165 -9.90 -32.23 -11.43
N ALA A 166 -10.29 -33.47 -11.70
CA ALA A 166 -10.52 -34.48 -10.69
C ALA A 166 -10.15 -35.87 -11.23
N ILE A 167 -9.48 -36.69 -10.42
CA ILE A 167 -8.95 -38.00 -10.83
C ILE A 167 -9.37 -39.08 -9.84
N ASN A 168 -10.01 -40.13 -10.33
CA ASN A 168 -10.19 -41.38 -9.63
C ASN A 168 -8.92 -42.24 -9.82
N ILE A 169 -8.00 -42.16 -8.90
CA ILE A 169 -6.61 -42.64 -9.05
C ILE A 169 -6.52 -44.11 -9.45
N ALA A 170 -7.42 -44.95 -8.97
CA ALA A 170 -7.41 -46.39 -9.23
C ALA A 170 -8.73 -46.94 -9.82
N GLY A 171 -9.55 -46.07 -10.42
CA GLY A 171 -10.85 -46.45 -10.89
C GLY A 171 -11.26 -45.84 -12.21
N THR A 172 -12.38 -46.30 -12.74
CA THR A 172 -13.00 -45.74 -13.94
C THR A 172 -13.55 -44.33 -13.69
N ALA A 173 -13.72 -43.58 -14.77
CA ALA A 173 -14.38 -42.26 -14.71
C ALA A 173 -15.75 -42.38 -14.02
N THR A 174 -16.07 -41.42 -13.17
CA THR A 174 -17.35 -41.36 -12.45
C THR A 174 -17.69 -39.91 -12.09
N THR A 175 -18.98 -39.56 -12.07
CA THR A 175 -19.43 -38.23 -11.71
C THR A 175 -20.11 -38.24 -10.35
N ILE A 176 -19.83 -37.24 -9.52
CA ILE A 176 -20.45 -37.01 -8.22
C ILE A 176 -20.69 -35.50 -8.08
N GLY A 177 -21.95 -35.10 -7.90
CA GLY A 177 -22.29 -33.67 -7.92
C GLY A 177 -21.88 -33.05 -9.26
N ASP A 178 -21.20 -31.93 -9.21
CA ASP A 178 -20.69 -31.23 -10.40
C ASP A 178 -19.31 -31.73 -10.86
N VAL A 179 -18.73 -32.72 -10.15
CA VAL A 179 -17.38 -33.21 -10.40
C VAL A 179 -17.38 -34.48 -11.24
N THR A 180 -16.70 -34.48 -12.38
CA THR A 180 -16.39 -35.67 -13.14
C THR A 180 -14.95 -36.10 -12.85
N PHE A 181 -14.79 -37.15 -12.06
CA PHE A 181 -13.51 -37.79 -11.82
C PHE A 181 -13.11 -38.60 -13.04
N GLN A 182 -11.98 -38.28 -13.61
CA GLN A 182 -11.42 -38.96 -14.76
C GLN A 182 -10.82 -40.32 -14.38
N ASP A 183 -10.66 -41.21 -15.38
CA ASP A 183 -10.03 -42.54 -15.20
C ASP A 183 -8.53 -42.36 -14.98
N GLY A 184 -8.05 -42.53 -13.76
CA GLY A 184 -6.62 -42.48 -13.39
C GLY A 184 -5.85 -43.76 -13.66
N ARG A 185 -6.48 -44.83 -14.22
CA ARG A 185 -5.79 -46.07 -14.58
C ARG A 185 -5.03 -45.98 -15.89
N ALA A 186 -5.36 -45.05 -16.74
CA ALA A 186 -4.67 -44.82 -17.99
C ALA A 186 -3.24 -44.34 -17.73
N SER A 187 -2.25 -44.95 -18.32
CA SER A 187 -0.84 -44.57 -18.22
C SER A 187 -0.54 -43.21 -18.87
N ASN A 188 -1.48 -42.67 -19.60
CA ASN A 188 -1.44 -41.34 -20.21
C ASN A 188 -2.56 -40.52 -19.58
N ASN A 189 -2.20 -39.78 -18.56
CA ASN A 189 -3.09 -38.81 -17.94
C ASN A 189 -3.66 -37.81 -18.92
N THR A 190 -4.81 -37.31 -18.54
CA THR A 190 -5.46 -36.18 -19.19
C THR A 190 -4.46 -35.05 -19.42
N SER A 191 -4.69 -34.24 -20.43
CA SER A 191 -3.82 -33.10 -20.78
C SER A 191 -3.51 -32.16 -19.59
N ASP A 192 -4.25 -32.32 -18.48
CA ASP A 192 -4.27 -31.37 -17.38
C ASP A 192 -3.66 -31.89 -16.07
N ALA A 193 -3.22 -33.17 -16.01
CA ALA A 193 -2.56 -33.71 -14.82
C ALA A 193 -1.65 -34.93 -15.13
N ASN A 194 -0.54 -35.03 -14.42
CA ASN A 194 0.40 -36.15 -14.46
C ASN A 194 0.50 -36.80 -13.08
N GLU A 195 0.66 -38.09 -13.04
CA GLU A 195 0.85 -38.87 -11.79
C GLU A 195 2.02 -39.82 -11.84
N SER A 196 2.57 -40.16 -10.69
CA SER A 196 3.73 -41.02 -10.56
C SER A 196 3.53 -42.25 -9.65
N PHE A 197 2.31 -42.67 -9.40
CA PHE A 197 2.01 -43.87 -8.59
C PHE A 197 2.39 -45.15 -9.34
N GLN A 198 3.03 -46.08 -8.61
CA GLN A 198 3.62 -47.28 -9.22
C GLN A 198 2.68 -48.48 -9.26
N SER A 199 1.77 -48.63 -8.32
CA SER A 199 0.92 -49.81 -8.15
C SER A 199 -0.53 -49.47 -7.95
N GLU A 200 -1.43 -50.34 -8.42
CA GLU A 200 -2.88 -50.15 -8.37
C GLU A 200 -3.56 -51.41 -7.85
N ILE A 201 -4.57 -51.25 -6.99
CA ILE A 201 -5.48 -52.30 -6.55
C ILE A 201 -6.92 -51.78 -6.67
N GLN A 202 -7.71 -52.38 -7.59
CA GLN A 202 -9.04 -51.95 -7.94
C GLN A 202 -10.14 -52.29 -6.92
N ASN A 203 -9.98 -53.32 -6.14
CA ASN A 203 -10.98 -53.80 -5.18
C ASN A 203 -10.38 -53.96 -3.78
N TRP A 204 -9.61 -52.94 -3.32
CA TRP A 204 -8.91 -52.98 -2.05
C TRP A 204 -9.84 -52.98 -0.86
N ASN A 205 -10.89 -52.16 -0.96
CA ASN A 205 -11.78 -51.85 0.19
C ASN A 205 -13.23 -52.28 -0.06
N SER A 206 -13.88 -52.87 0.95
CA SER A 206 -15.34 -52.97 1.03
C SER A 206 -15.93 -51.62 1.50
N ARG A 207 -17.06 -51.20 0.95
CA ARG A 207 -17.64 -49.87 1.26
C ARG A 207 -19.11 -49.73 0.89
N ASN A 208 -19.79 -48.91 1.62
CA ASN A 208 -21.13 -48.43 1.31
C ASN A 208 -21.32 -47.02 1.89
N TYR A 209 -21.01 -46.02 1.07
CA TYR A 209 -21.17 -44.61 1.42
C TYR A 209 -22.56 -44.06 1.02
N GLY A 210 -23.51 -44.93 0.66
CA GLY A 210 -24.82 -44.51 0.18
C GLY A 210 -24.86 -43.86 -1.21
N ASN A 211 -23.71 -43.75 -1.88
CA ASN A 211 -23.55 -43.15 -3.21
C ASN A 211 -22.69 -44.05 -4.11
N THR A 212 -23.19 -44.40 -5.28
CA THR A 212 -22.51 -45.32 -6.22
C THR A 212 -21.18 -44.71 -6.73
N GLY A 213 -21.14 -43.42 -7.05
CA GLY A 213 -19.93 -42.75 -7.50
C GLY A 213 -18.84 -42.76 -6.44
N LEU A 214 -19.17 -42.37 -5.20
CA LEU A 214 -18.23 -42.39 -4.08
C LEU A 214 -17.77 -43.84 -3.76
N ASN A 215 -18.67 -44.81 -3.87
CA ASN A 215 -18.30 -46.22 -3.73
C ASN A 215 -17.28 -46.65 -4.81
N ASN A 216 -17.44 -46.17 -6.03
CA ASN A 216 -16.49 -46.45 -7.11
C ASN A 216 -15.13 -45.78 -6.89
N ILE A 217 -15.09 -44.56 -6.42
CA ILE A 217 -13.83 -43.85 -6.07
C ILE A 217 -13.10 -44.56 -4.93
N MET A 218 -13.78 -44.88 -3.86
CA MET A 218 -13.18 -45.47 -2.67
C MET A 218 -12.85 -46.98 -2.82
N LYS A 219 -13.14 -47.54 -3.98
CA LYS A 219 -12.95 -48.97 -4.31
C LYS A 219 -11.51 -49.35 -4.53
N GLY A 220 -10.78 -48.55 -5.25
CA GLY A 220 -9.40 -48.77 -5.58
C GLY A 220 -8.48 -47.85 -4.80
N ILE A 221 -7.22 -48.27 -4.72
CA ILE A 221 -6.12 -47.41 -4.26
C ILE A 221 -4.96 -47.51 -5.24
N ARG A 222 -4.18 -46.45 -5.39
CA ARG A 222 -2.82 -46.57 -5.90
C ARG A 222 -1.85 -46.24 -4.77
N TRP A 223 -0.70 -46.89 -4.83
CA TRP A 223 0.31 -46.78 -3.82
C TRP A 223 1.70 -46.88 -4.45
N SER A 224 2.69 -46.44 -3.73
CA SER A 224 4.09 -46.58 -4.16
C SER A 224 4.82 -47.47 -3.22
N GLY A 225 5.34 -48.61 -3.75
CA GLY A 225 6.05 -49.61 -2.98
C GLY A 225 7.51 -49.25 -2.75
N GLY A 226 7.92 -49.32 -1.48
CA GLY A 226 9.32 -49.17 -1.06
C GLY A 226 9.61 -47.90 -0.25
N THR A 227 10.57 -48.02 0.65
CA THR A 227 11.06 -46.89 1.45
C THR A 227 11.71 -45.86 0.54
N GLY A 228 11.23 -44.63 0.58
CA GLY A 228 11.83 -43.50 -0.14
C GLY A 228 11.11 -43.07 -1.41
N HIS A 229 9.93 -43.60 -1.71
CA HIS A 229 9.12 -43.11 -2.83
C HIS A 229 8.27 -41.88 -2.44
N SER A 230 8.16 -40.96 -3.38
CA SER A 230 7.36 -39.72 -3.24
C SER A 230 6.41 -39.57 -4.43
N PRO A 231 5.30 -40.34 -4.47
CA PRO A 231 4.33 -40.21 -5.54
C PRO A 231 3.68 -38.82 -5.53
N TYR A 232 3.33 -38.34 -6.72
CA TYR A 232 2.69 -37.04 -6.89
C TYR A 232 1.57 -37.08 -7.93
N VAL A 233 0.68 -36.07 -7.84
CA VAL A 233 -0.23 -35.64 -8.89
C VAL A 233 0.12 -34.19 -9.22
N GLN A 234 0.34 -33.90 -10.50
CA GLN A 234 0.63 -32.57 -10.99
C GLN A 234 -0.52 -32.11 -11.90
N PHE A 235 -1.15 -31.00 -11.53
CA PHE A 235 -2.16 -30.31 -12.32
C PHE A 235 -1.44 -29.24 -13.15
N THR A 236 -1.69 -29.19 -14.48
CA THR A 236 -0.88 -28.39 -15.42
C THR A 236 -1.54 -27.13 -15.95
N ASN A 237 -2.84 -26.93 -15.72
CA ASN A 237 -3.61 -25.80 -16.26
C ASN A 237 -4.13 -24.85 -15.18
N ALA A 238 -3.46 -24.76 -14.04
CA ALA A 238 -3.74 -23.76 -13.05
C ALA A 238 -3.41 -22.34 -13.58
N THR A 239 -4.05 -21.33 -13.04
CA THR A 239 -3.73 -19.94 -13.32
C THR A 239 -2.90 -19.38 -12.15
N ALA A 240 -1.72 -18.85 -12.41
CA ALA A 240 -0.92 -18.20 -11.37
C ALA A 240 -1.68 -17.03 -10.73
N GLY A 241 -1.65 -16.92 -9.41
CA GLY A 241 -2.41 -15.94 -8.64
C GLY A 241 -3.88 -16.34 -8.36
N GLN A 242 -4.39 -17.37 -9.03
CA GLN A 242 -5.73 -17.91 -8.73
C GLN A 242 -5.70 -18.78 -7.47
N LYS A 243 -6.75 -18.70 -6.68
CA LYS A 243 -6.95 -19.52 -5.48
C LYS A 243 -7.62 -20.84 -5.82
N TYR A 244 -7.08 -21.89 -5.22
CA TYR A 244 -7.53 -23.24 -5.44
C TYR A 244 -7.73 -23.98 -4.12
N LYS A 245 -8.59 -25.00 -4.16
CA LYS A 245 -8.76 -26.00 -3.12
C LYS A 245 -8.48 -27.37 -3.69
N ILE A 246 -7.54 -28.07 -3.10
CA ILE A 246 -7.34 -29.51 -3.32
C ILE A 246 -8.18 -30.26 -2.30
N GLN A 247 -8.91 -31.30 -2.75
CA GLN A 247 -9.53 -32.29 -1.90
C GLN A 247 -8.99 -33.67 -2.25
N ALA A 248 -8.24 -34.27 -1.32
CA ALA A 248 -7.68 -35.60 -1.46
C ALA A 248 -8.42 -36.59 -0.57
N LEU A 249 -8.79 -37.76 -1.12
CA LEU A 249 -9.56 -38.80 -0.46
C LEU A 249 -8.71 -40.06 -0.24
N PHE A 250 -8.81 -40.59 0.96
CA PHE A 250 -8.00 -41.72 1.42
C PHE A 250 -8.87 -42.79 2.10
N LYS A 251 -8.56 -44.03 1.82
CA LYS A 251 -9.15 -45.15 2.53
C LYS A 251 -8.09 -46.25 2.74
N GLU A 252 -7.82 -46.53 4.01
CA GLU A 252 -6.97 -47.68 4.43
C GLU A 252 -7.73 -48.50 5.47
N GLN A 253 -7.71 -49.84 5.33
CA GLN A 253 -8.36 -50.76 6.25
C GLN A 253 -7.41 -51.68 7.00
N ASN A 254 -6.24 -51.95 6.42
CA ASN A 254 -5.41 -53.05 6.85
C ASN A 254 -4.05 -52.62 7.41
N TYR A 255 -3.54 -51.45 6.99
CA TYR A 255 -2.18 -51.04 7.30
C TYR A 255 -2.15 -49.72 8.03
N ASN A 256 -1.31 -49.62 9.03
CA ASN A 256 -1.06 -48.37 9.76
C ASN A 256 0.02 -47.59 9.02
N ARG A 257 -0.40 -46.78 8.04
CA ARG A 257 0.46 -45.96 7.17
C ARG A 257 0.62 -44.56 7.70
N TYR A 258 1.82 -44.01 7.48
CA TYR A 258 2.12 -42.59 7.76
C TYR A 258 2.97 -42.04 6.62
N PHE A 259 2.64 -40.84 6.19
CA PHE A 259 3.40 -40.10 5.17
C PHE A 259 3.14 -38.62 5.25
N ASP A 260 4.09 -37.82 4.79
CA ASP A 260 3.96 -36.38 4.70
C ASP A 260 3.21 -35.97 3.44
N VAL A 261 2.49 -34.85 3.53
CA VAL A 261 1.75 -34.27 2.41
C VAL A 261 2.33 -32.91 2.07
N TYR A 262 2.58 -32.68 0.80
CA TYR A 262 3.12 -31.45 0.25
C TYR A 262 2.25 -30.89 -0.88
N VAL A 263 2.16 -29.56 -0.96
CA VAL A 263 1.62 -28.83 -2.12
C VAL A 263 2.67 -27.80 -2.55
N ASP A 264 3.07 -27.84 -3.82
CA ASP A 264 4.11 -26.97 -4.40
C ASP A 264 5.40 -26.87 -3.55
N GLY A 265 5.84 -28.01 -3.01
CA GLY A 265 7.04 -28.10 -2.17
C GLY A 265 6.82 -27.70 -0.71
N THR A 266 5.70 -27.10 -0.35
CA THR A 266 5.37 -26.76 1.03
C THR A 266 4.79 -27.98 1.74
N LYS A 267 5.36 -28.38 2.90
CA LYS A 267 4.78 -29.42 3.75
C LYS A 267 3.52 -28.88 4.42
N ILE A 268 2.37 -29.47 4.11
CA ILE A 268 1.07 -29.06 4.67
C ILE A 268 0.61 -29.96 5.80
N VAL A 269 1.03 -31.22 5.79
CA VAL A 269 0.79 -32.18 6.89
C VAL A 269 2.02 -33.00 7.14
N ASP A 270 2.41 -33.12 8.39
CA ASP A 270 3.45 -34.01 8.90
C ASP A 270 2.78 -35.30 9.44
N ASP A 271 3.28 -36.47 9.07
CA ASP A 271 2.78 -37.77 9.52
C ASP A 271 1.26 -37.98 9.31
N PHE A 272 0.75 -37.70 8.11
CA PHE A 272 -0.66 -37.97 7.78
C PHE A 272 -0.96 -39.46 7.86
N ARG A 273 -2.04 -39.80 8.58
CA ARG A 273 -2.51 -41.17 8.77
C ARG A 273 -3.84 -41.40 8.07
N PRO A 274 -3.92 -42.19 6.98
CA PRO A 274 -5.18 -42.52 6.30
C PRO A 274 -6.13 -43.41 7.12
N LEU A 275 -5.61 -44.21 8.05
CA LEU A 275 -6.37 -45.04 8.95
C LEU A 275 -6.72 -44.30 10.24
N ASP A 276 -8.02 -44.20 10.58
CA ASP A 276 -8.44 -43.64 11.85
C ASP A 276 -8.19 -44.63 13.01
N ALA A 277 -7.54 -44.14 14.08
CA ALA A 277 -7.24 -44.96 15.24
C ALA A 277 -8.52 -45.52 15.90
N GLY A 278 -8.70 -46.83 15.88
CA GLY A 278 -9.79 -47.54 16.51
C GLY A 278 -11.01 -47.83 15.64
N SER A 279 -11.00 -47.51 14.35
CA SER A 279 -12.11 -47.79 13.45
C SER A 279 -11.86 -48.95 12.50
N THR A 280 -12.56 -50.06 12.70
CA THR A 280 -12.69 -51.16 11.70
C THR A 280 -13.89 -50.95 10.77
N SER A 281 -14.48 -49.74 10.74
CA SER A 281 -15.68 -49.44 9.96
C SER A 281 -15.36 -49.44 8.45
N VAL A 282 -16.03 -50.31 7.73
CA VAL A 282 -15.95 -50.44 6.29
C VAL A 282 -16.43 -49.22 5.51
N ASN A 283 -17.19 -48.34 6.13
CA ASN A 283 -17.87 -47.18 5.52
C ASN A 283 -17.28 -45.85 5.94
N ARG A 284 -16.02 -45.81 6.34
CA ARG A 284 -15.33 -44.57 6.76
C ARG A 284 -14.10 -44.35 5.91
N GLY A 285 -13.96 -43.15 5.37
CA GLY A 285 -12.77 -42.65 4.70
C GLY A 285 -12.20 -41.45 5.39
N ARG A 286 -11.04 -41.00 4.98
CA ARG A 286 -10.44 -39.72 5.40
C ARG A 286 -10.32 -38.79 4.21
N TYR A 287 -10.52 -37.53 4.45
CA TYR A 287 -10.23 -36.47 3.49
C TYR A 287 -9.17 -35.52 4.04
N LEU A 288 -8.49 -34.87 3.12
CA LEU A 288 -7.64 -33.72 3.35
C LEU A 288 -8.03 -32.65 2.34
N THR A 289 -8.26 -31.43 2.81
CA THR A 289 -8.43 -30.26 1.94
C THR A 289 -7.32 -29.27 2.25
N TYR A 290 -6.84 -28.62 1.20
CA TYR A 290 -5.87 -27.52 1.32
C TYR A 290 -6.21 -26.41 0.35
N GLN A 291 -6.35 -25.19 0.89
CA GLN A 291 -6.62 -24.00 0.10
C GLN A 291 -5.37 -23.12 0.04
N PHE A 292 -5.01 -22.69 -1.17
CA PHE A 292 -3.78 -21.97 -1.45
C PHE A 292 -3.95 -21.11 -2.71
N GLU A 293 -3.01 -20.19 -2.89
CA GLU A 293 -2.87 -19.42 -4.12
C GLU A 293 -1.79 -20.08 -4.99
N ALA A 294 -2.10 -20.37 -6.26
CA ALA A 294 -1.16 -21.03 -7.15
C ALA A 294 -0.04 -20.06 -7.56
N ALA A 295 1.20 -20.44 -7.29
CA ALA A 295 2.37 -19.66 -7.68
C ALA A 295 2.71 -19.77 -9.19
N SER A 296 2.20 -20.81 -9.87
CA SER A 296 2.46 -21.08 -11.28
C SER A 296 1.28 -21.80 -11.94
N THR A 297 1.42 -22.09 -13.24
CA THR A 297 0.43 -22.91 -13.99
C THR A 297 0.47 -24.38 -13.63
N ASN A 298 1.48 -24.83 -12.88
CA ASN A 298 1.63 -26.22 -12.45
C ASN A 298 1.49 -26.28 -10.94
N VAL A 299 0.53 -27.06 -10.46
CA VAL A 299 0.31 -27.34 -9.03
C VAL A 299 0.65 -28.78 -8.75
N MET A 300 1.57 -29.02 -7.84
CA MET A 300 2.03 -30.38 -7.48
C MET A 300 1.53 -30.77 -6.09
N PHE A 301 0.68 -31.80 -6.03
CA PHE A 301 0.33 -32.50 -4.80
C PHE A 301 1.24 -33.73 -4.66
N ARG A 302 2.06 -33.79 -3.64
CA ARG A 302 3.06 -34.85 -3.41
C ARG A 302 2.87 -35.49 -2.05
N LEU A 303 2.97 -36.82 -2.03
CA LEU A 303 2.98 -37.62 -0.80
C LEU A 303 4.39 -38.15 -0.59
N SER A 304 4.94 -38.12 0.61
CA SER A 304 6.30 -38.55 0.89
C SER A 304 6.34 -39.53 2.05
N GLY A 305 6.80 -40.74 1.75
CA GLY A 305 7.16 -41.76 2.75
C GLY A 305 8.67 -41.81 3.10
N ARG A 306 9.42 -40.74 2.71
CA ARG A 306 10.87 -40.69 2.92
C ARG A 306 11.22 -40.39 4.37
N THR A 307 12.02 -41.26 4.99
CA THR A 307 12.53 -41.08 6.35
C THR A 307 13.45 -39.85 6.49
N ALA A 308 14.11 -39.40 5.40
CA ALA A 308 15.01 -38.26 5.41
C ALA A 308 14.26 -36.88 5.42
N GLU A 309 13.02 -36.88 5.02
CA GLU A 309 12.17 -35.66 5.03
C GLU A 309 11.37 -35.52 6.33
N ASN A 310 11.36 -36.58 7.16
CA ASN A 310 10.70 -36.66 8.45
C ASN A 310 11.65 -36.24 9.59
N SER A 311 12.06 -34.99 9.66
CA SER A 311 13.14 -34.52 10.55
C SER A 311 12.74 -34.28 12.01
N GLY A 312 11.60 -34.77 12.47
CA GLY A 312 11.16 -34.59 13.86
C GLY A 312 10.16 -35.58 14.38
N GLY A 313 9.68 -36.46 13.52
CA GLY A 313 8.61 -37.37 13.84
C GLY A 313 9.11 -38.76 14.24
N ARG A 314 8.43 -39.32 15.19
CA ARG A 314 8.50 -40.76 15.43
C ARG A 314 7.85 -41.46 14.24
N LEU A 315 8.56 -42.30 13.56
CA LEU A 315 7.97 -43.30 12.64
C LEU A 315 6.98 -44.17 13.46
N HIS A 316 5.73 -43.79 13.50
CA HIS A 316 4.72 -44.49 14.28
C HIS A 316 4.02 -45.63 13.55
N GLY A 317 4.52 -46.06 12.39
CA GLY A 317 3.96 -47.16 11.62
C GLY A 317 5.01 -48.01 10.96
N ASN A 318 4.67 -49.29 10.76
CA ASN A 318 5.52 -50.24 10.03
C ASN A 318 5.44 -50.09 8.51
N ASP A 319 4.60 -49.18 7.99
CA ASP A 319 4.36 -48.98 6.58
C ASP A 319 4.34 -47.49 6.24
N VAL A 320 5.34 -47.03 5.49
CA VAL A 320 5.54 -45.67 5.01
C VAL A 320 5.14 -45.51 3.54
N ASN A 321 4.42 -46.45 2.97
CA ASN A 321 3.97 -46.39 1.59
C ASN A 321 2.78 -45.47 1.43
N PRO A 322 2.91 -44.29 0.72
CA PRO A 322 1.79 -43.40 0.49
C PRO A 322 0.69 -44.06 -0.36
N ILE A 323 -0.54 -43.75 -0.05
CA ILE A 323 -1.73 -44.19 -0.79
C ILE A 323 -2.61 -42.98 -1.16
N LEU A 324 -3.37 -43.14 -2.24
CA LEU A 324 -4.39 -42.19 -2.63
C LEU A 324 -5.55 -42.91 -3.35
N ASN A 325 -6.80 -42.51 -3.06
CA ASN A 325 -7.98 -43.05 -3.77
C ASN A 325 -8.43 -42.08 -4.88
N ALA A 326 -8.54 -40.80 -4.55
CA ALA A 326 -8.91 -39.78 -5.50
C ALA A 326 -8.42 -38.41 -5.06
N ILE A 327 -8.35 -37.49 -6.00
CA ILE A 327 -8.00 -36.10 -5.75
C ILE A 327 -8.77 -35.20 -6.72
N SER A 328 -9.20 -34.05 -6.25
CA SER A 328 -9.75 -32.97 -7.07
C SER A 328 -9.05 -31.66 -6.75
N ILE A 329 -9.02 -30.76 -7.74
CA ILE A 329 -8.63 -29.37 -7.59
C ILE A 329 -9.73 -28.51 -8.19
N GLU A 330 -10.24 -27.58 -7.42
CA GLU A 330 -11.24 -26.63 -7.84
C GLU A 330 -10.70 -25.20 -7.70
N ALA A 331 -11.12 -24.32 -8.60
CA ALA A 331 -10.94 -22.90 -8.41
C ALA A 331 -11.88 -22.45 -7.29
N VAL A 332 -11.27 -21.95 -6.20
CA VAL A 332 -12.04 -21.38 -5.11
C VAL A 332 -12.33 -19.94 -5.47
N ASP A 333 -13.59 -19.55 -5.32
CA ASP A 333 -13.94 -18.16 -5.51
C ASP A 333 -13.14 -17.31 -4.52
N ALA A 334 -12.27 -16.49 -5.07
CA ALA A 334 -11.49 -15.54 -4.30
C ALA A 334 -12.38 -14.51 -3.57
N GLY A 335 -13.69 -14.67 -3.66
CA GLY A 335 -14.70 -13.71 -3.24
C GLY A 335 -14.81 -12.57 -4.25
N ALA A 336 -16.00 -12.09 -4.48
CA ALA A 336 -16.26 -10.92 -5.30
C ALA A 336 -15.92 -9.65 -4.53
N ALA A 337 -14.99 -8.85 -5.03
CA ALA A 337 -14.75 -7.49 -4.54
C ALA A 337 -15.56 -6.50 -5.39
N ILE A 338 -16.01 -5.41 -4.79
CA ILE A 338 -16.37 -4.23 -5.56
C ILE A 338 -15.10 -3.83 -6.33
N ASN A 339 -15.20 -3.74 -7.66
CA ASN A 339 -14.03 -3.41 -8.48
C ASN A 339 -13.59 -1.97 -8.19
N ASN A 340 -14.43 -0.98 -8.52
CA ASN A 340 -14.14 0.42 -8.20
C ASN A 340 -15.22 0.99 -7.29
N LEU A 341 -14.77 1.73 -6.27
CA LEU A 341 -15.63 2.49 -5.37
C LEU A 341 -15.35 3.97 -5.54
N SER A 342 -16.34 4.73 -6.01
CA SER A 342 -16.23 6.17 -6.24
C SER A 342 -17.21 6.95 -5.37
N ILE A 343 -16.69 7.83 -4.52
CA ILE A 343 -17.46 8.65 -3.57
C ILE A 343 -17.26 10.11 -3.88
N THR A 344 -18.35 10.82 -4.16
CA THR A 344 -18.40 12.27 -4.22
C THR A 344 -19.34 12.79 -3.12
N ALA A 345 -18.80 13.52 -2.15
CA ALA A 345 -19.55 13.95 -0.97
C ALA A 345 -18.98 15.24 -0.37
N ASN A 346 -19.76 15.91 0.49
CA ASN A 346 -19.20 16.91 1.38
C ASN A 346 -18.23 16.24 2.37
N GLN A 347 -18.71 15.32 3.19
CA GLN A 347 -17.88 14.51 4.08
C GLN A 347 -18.06 13.02 3.77
N PHE A 348 -16.98 12.28 3.88
CA PHE A 348 -16.98 10.82 3.80
C PHE A 348 -16.34 10.25 5.05
N SER A 349 -17.03 9.30 5.67
CA SER A 349 -16.47 8.52 6.77
C SER A 349 -16.67 7.04 6.52
N ALA A 350 -15.63 6.24 6.77
CA ALA A 350 -15.67 4.80 6.61
C ALA A 350 -14.78 4.09 7.63
N GLN A 351 -15.11 2.81 7.84
CA GLN A 351 -14.29 1.83 8.53
C GLN A 351 -13.24 1.24 7.55
N ALA A 352 -12.99 -0.06 7.57
CA ALA A 352 -12.09 -0.71 6.64
C ALA A 352 -12.69 -0.80 5.23
N ILE A 353 -11.83 -0.68 4.22
CA ILE A 353 -12.22 -0.74 2.80
C ILE A 353 -11.28 -1.68 2.06
N GLU A 354 -11.87 -2.66 1.39
CA GLU A 354 -11.18 -3.53 0.43
C GLU A 354 -11.95 -3.53 -0.90
N VAL A 355 -11.32 -3.04 -1.96
CA VAL A 355 -11.85 -3.07 -3.32
C VAL A 355 -10.81 -3.69 -4.27
N GLY A 356 -11.24 -4.20 -5.40
CA GLY A 356 -10.37 -4.84 -6.38
C GLY A 356 -9.60 -3.87 -7.29
N GLY A 357 -10.08 -2.64 -7.42
CA GLY A 357 -9.53 -1.59 -8.27
C GLY A 357 -9.39 -0.27 -7.51
N ASP A 358 -9.90 0.82 -8.07
CA ASP A 358 -9.72 2.15 -7.51
C ASP A 358 -10.73 2.49 -6.41
N LEU A 359 -10.23 3.04 -5.30
CA LEU A 359 -11.01 3.80 -4.34
C LEU A 359 -10.83 5.29 -4.61
N THR A 360 -11.82 5.94 -5.20
CA THR A 360 -11.81 7.38 -5.47
C THR A 360 -12.65 8.13 -4.45
N VAL A 361 -12.03 9.11 -3.76
CA VAL A 361 -12.71 9.96 -2.79
C VAL A 361 -12.61 11.42 -3.22
N THR A 362 -13.75 12.02 -3.63
CA THR A 362 -13.90 13.43 -3.99
C THR A 362 -14.70 14.13 -2.90
N ASN A 363 -14.02 14.86 -2.02
CA ASN A 363 -14.65 15.50 -0.87
C ASN A 363 -14.46 17.02 -0.85
N SER A 364 -15.50 17.74 -0.41
CA SER A 364 -15.46 19.19 -0.20
C SER A 364 -15.39 19.59 1.28
N GLY A 365 -15.65 18.67 2.20
CA GLY A 365 -15.45 18.79 3.65
C GLY A 365 -14.46 17.76 4.17
N GLY A 366 -14.03 17.87 5.43
CA GLY A 366 -13.09 16.96 6.07
C GLY A 366 -13.62 15.53 6.15
N SER A 367 -12.87 14.56 5.64
CA SER A 367 -13.26 13.15 5.53
C SER A 367 -12.28 12.24 6.22
N THR A 368 -12.73 11.04 6.63
CA THR A 368 -11.87 10.07 7.36
C THR A 368 -12.18 8.64 6.96
N ILE A 369 -11.13 7.86 6.72
CA ILE A 369 -11.18 6.39 6.69
C ILE A 369 -10.38 5.93 7.91
N SER A 370 -11.07 5.36 8.89
CA SER A 370 -10.49 5.00 10.19
C SER A 370 -9.91 3.58 10.21
N GLY A 371 -10.43 2.69 9.39
CA GLY A 371 -9.98 1.31 9.26
C GLY A 371 -8.91 1.14 8.19
N VAL A 372 -8.48 -0.11 8.01
CA VAL A 372 -7.46 -0.49 7.02
C VAL A 372 -8.04 -0.44 5.62
N ILE A 373 -7.32 0.20 4.70
CA ILE A 373 -7.51 0.04 3.26
C ILE A 373 -6.58 -1.09 2.81
N SER A 374 -7.12 -2.11 2.13
CA SER A 374 -6.39 -3.34 1.77
C SER A 374 -6.65 -3.76 0.32
N GLY A 375 -6.03 -4.86 -0.11
CA GLY A 375 -6.17 -5.43 -1.46
C GLY A 375 -5.30 -4.74 -2.51
N ASP A 376 -5.63 -4.97 -3.79
CA ASP A 376 -4.95 -4.34 -4.93
C ASP A 376 -5.44 -2.91 -5.19
N THR A 377 -6.21 -2.36 -4.26
CA THR A 377 -6.78 -1.01 -4.30
C THR A 377 -5.72 0.04 -4.64
N ALA A 378 -6.05 0.94 -5.56
CA ALA A 378 -5.36 2.23 -5.69
C ALA A 378 -6.22 3.33 -5.03
N LEU A 379 -5.60 4.15 -4.18
CA LEU A 379 -6.30 5.27 -3.53
C LEU A 379 -6.16 6.53 -4.37
N VAL A 380 -7.29 7.07 -4.83
CA VAL A 380 -7.36 8.36 -5.53
C VAL A 380 -8.05 9.38 -4.62
N LYS A 381 -7.28 10.30 -4.07
CA LYS A 381 -7.80 11.46 -3.35
C LYS A 381 -8.04 12.61 -4.31
N ALA A 382 -9.31 12.97 -4.52
CA ALA A 382 -9.76 14.13 -5.27
C ALA A 382 -10.55 15.10 -4.35
N GLY A 383 -11.06 16.21 -4.91
CA GLY A 383 -11.77 17.21 -4.11
C GLY A 383 -10.83 18.10 -3.30
N THR A 384 -11.35 19.22 -2.80
CA THR A 384 -10.53 20.32 -2.27
C THR A 384 -10.16 20.17 -0.80
N SER A 385 -10.89 19.34 -0.06
CA SER A 385 -10.69 19.20 1.39
C SER A 385 -9.75 18.05 1.77
N ARG A 386 -9.56 17.88 3.07
CA ARG A 386 -8.70 16.85 3.64
C ARG A 386 -9.40 15.49 3.70
N LEU A 387 -8.70 14.45 3.26
CA LEU A 387 -8.99 13.06 3.60
C LEU A 387 -7.93 12.58 4.61
N THR A 388 -8.39 12.02 5.73
CA THR A 388 -7.53 11.45 6.78
C THR A 388 -7.51 9.93 6.67
N THR A 389 -6.30 9.34 6.65
CA THR A 389 -6.07 7.92 6.84
C THR A 389 -5.15 7.72 8.04
N SER A 390 -5.50 6.81 8.96
CA SER A 390 -4.75 6.64 10.21
C SER A 390 -4.33 5.20 10.49
N ALA A 391 -4.86 4.25 9.74
CA ALA A 391 -4.55 2.83 9.88
C ALA A 391 -3.22 2.44 9.19
N ASN A 392 -2.71 1.26 9.52
CA ASN A 392 -1.63 0.62 8.79
C ASN A 392 -2.20 -0.03 7.52
N ASN A 393 -2.27 0.74 6.44
CA ASN A 393 -2.89 0.31 5.19
C ASN A 393 -1.99 -0.66 4.42
N THR A 394 -2.59 -1.67 3.82
CA THR A 394 -1.87 -2.74 3.11
C THR A 394 -2.12 -2.76 1.61
N TYR A 395 -2.87 -1.80 1.08
CA TYR A 395 -3.16 -1.73 -0.35
C TYR A 395 -1.89 -1.52 -1.19
N THR A 396 -1.87 -2.10 -2.39
CA THR A 396 -0.69 -2.19 -3.26
C THR A 396 -0.76 -1.34 -4.52
N GLY A 397 -1.97 -0.94 -4.96
CA GLY A 397 -2.19 -0.21 -6.22
C GLY A 397 -1.66 1.22 -6.27
N GLY A 398 -1.11 1.71 -5.14
CA GLY A 398 -0.53 3.04 -5.06
C GLY A 398 -1.51 4.13 -4.63
N THR A 399 -1.01 5.37 -4.55
CA THR A 399 -1.78 6.52 -4.07
C THR A 399 -1.63 7.71 -5.01
N THR A 400 -2.75 8.28 -5.43
CA THR A 400 -2.77 9.52 -6.21
C THR A 400 -3.50 10.62 -5.44
N VAL A 401 -2.79 11.71 -5.15
CA VAL A 401 -3.40 12.92 -4.58
C VAL A 401 -3.58 13.93 -5.69
N SER A 402 -4.79 13.95 -6.28
CA SER A 402 -5.12 14.81 -7.43
C SER A 402 -5.47 16.23 -7.01
N ALA A 403 -6.08 16.41 -5.83
CA ALA A 403 -6.44 17.72 -5.29
C ALA A 403 -6.61 17.67 -3.76
N GLY A 404 -6.60 18.84 -3.10
CA GLY A 404 -6.76 18.98 -1.66
C GLY A 404 -5.62 18.34 -0.86
N THR A 405 -5.95 17.71 0.25
CA THR A 405 -4.95 17.15 1.16
C THR A 405 -5.25 15.68 1.50
N LEU A 406 -4.28 14.82 1.29
CA LEU A 406 -4.27 13.51 1.92
C LEU A 406 -3.40 13.58 3.18
N PHE A 407 -4.01 13.29 4.32
CA PHE A 407 -3.38 13.40 5.63
C PHE A 407 -3.17 12.00 6.23
N GLY A 408 -1.92 11.64 6.44
CA GLY A 408 -1.51 10.43 7.16
C GLY A 408 -1.13 10.78 8.59
N GLY A 409 -2.08 10.62 9.52
CA GLY A 409 -1.86 10.82 10.95
C GLY A 409 -2.01 9.49 11.67
N ALA A 410 -0.95 8.96 12.25
CA ALA A 410 -1.01 7.73 13.03
C ALA A 410 -0.63 7.99 14.48
N ALA A 411 -1.47 7.51 15.39
CA ALA A 411 -1.19 7.53 16.83
C ALA A 411 -0.21 6.41 17.25
N SER A 412 0.11 5.47 16.36
CA SER A 412 1.01 4.33 16.62
C SER A 412 1.75 3.93 15.34
N ARG A 413 2.95 3.39 15.48
CA ARG A 413 3.98 2.95 14.51
C ARG A 413 3.44 2.31 13.21
N SER A 414 2.72 3.09 12.41
CA SER A 414 2.19 2.65 11.12
C SER A 414 3.10 3.15 10.00
N ASN A 415 3.94 2.29 9.45
CA ASN A 415 4.84 2.67 8.35
C ASN A 415 4.13 2.77 7.00
N ASN A 416 2.86 2.35 6.90
CA ASN A 416 2.12 2.26 5.65
C ASN A 416 0.80 3.06 5.67
N VAL A 417 0.77 4.25 6.28
CA VAL A 417 -0.47 5.07 6.30
C VAL A 417 -1.00 5.41 4.91
N PHE A 418 -0.17 5.29 3.87
CA PHE A 418 -0.48 5.54 2.47
C PHE A 418 -0.37 4.28 1.61
N GLY A 419 -0.55 3.08 2.20
CA GLY A 419 -0.34 1.81 1.52
C GLY A 419 1.14 1.51 1.22
N THR A 420 1.40 0.49 0.42
CA THR A 420 2.76 0.03 0.09
C THR A 420 3.23 0.43 -1.31
N GLY A 421 2.31 0.88 -2.16
CA GLY A 421 2.60 1.30 -3.53
C GLY A 421 3.24 2.69 -3.63
N SER A 422 3.52 3.13 -4.85
CA SER A 422 4.06 4.46 -5.12
C SER A 422 3.01 5.55 -4.91
N ILE A 423 3.47 6.77 -4.63
CA ILE A 423 2.61 7.92 -4.38
C ILE A 423 2.87 9.01 -5.44
N SER A 424 1.80 9.59 -5.98
CA SER A 424 1.85 10.74 -6.89
C SER A 424 1.04 11.90 -6.31
N VAL A 425 1.63 13.10 -6.29
CA VAL A 425 0.97 14.32 -5.78
C VAL A 425 0.94 15.37 -6.86
N ALA A 426 -0.27 15.72 -7.31
CA ALA A 426 -0.49 16.68 -8.38
C ALA A 426 -0.26 18.14 -7.92
N SER A 427 -0.17 19.03 -8.88
CA SER A 427 -0.02 20.46 -8.63
C SER A 427 -1.16 21.02 -7.75
N GLY A 428 -0.81 21.77 -6.72
CA GLY A 428 -1.74 22.32 -5.74
C GLY A 428 -2.24 21.33 -4.68
N ALA A 429 -1.97 20.04 -4.84
CA ALA A 429 -2.30 19.02 -3.86
C ALA A 429 -1.21 18.86 -2.78
N THR A 430 -1.61 18.35 -1.62
CA THR A 430 -0.71 18.16 -0.47
C THR A 430 -0.79 16.73 0.06
N LEU A 431 0.36 16.09 0.17
CA LEU A 431 0.56 14.91 1.00
C LEU A 431 1.09 15.39 2.36
N TRP A 432 0.33 15.16 3.41
CA TRP A 432 0.66 15.65 4.76
C TRP A 432 0.89 14.50 5.72
N ILE A 433 2.07 14.47 6.33
CA ILE A 433 2.46 13.50 7.35
C ILE A 433 2.53 14.18 8.72
N ASP A 434 1.87 13.55 9.70
CA ASP A 434 1.89 14.00 11.11
C ASP A 434 1.86 12.76 12.01
N ARG A 435 3.02 12.20 12.26
CA ARG A 435 3.16 10.93 12.99
C ARG A 435 3.87 11.17 14.31
N SER A 436 3.42 10.52 15.35
CA SER A 436 3.99 10.61 16.71
C SER A 436 5.14 9.65 16.96
N ASP A 437 5.57 8.90 15.94
CA ASP A 437 6.64 7.92 16.02
C ASP A 437 7.79 8.22 15.04
N ASP A 438 8.92 7.54 15.25
CA ASP A 438 10.13 7.60 14.45
C ASP A 438 10.16 6.60 13.26
N GLY A 439 9.02 6.00 12.93
CA GLY A 439 8.90 5.09 11.78
C GLY A 439 9.06 5.82 10.44
N ALA A 440 9.79 5.22 9.52
CA ALA A 440 10.06 5.79 8.20
C ALA A 440 9.02 5.38 7.16
N LEU A 441 8.65 6.31 6.27
CA LEU A 441 7.84 6.03 5.09
C LEU A 441 8.78 5.70 3.92
N THR A 442 8.60 4.51 3.34
CA THR A 442 9.51 3.98 2.31
C THR A 442 8.94 4.09 0.89
N ASN A 443 7.73 4.61 0.73
CA ASN A 443 7.07 4.75 -0.57
C ASN A 443 7.91 5.61 -1.53
N ALA A 444 8.02 5.18 -2.78
CA ALA A 444 8.49 6.05 -3.84
C ALA A 444 7.47 7.18 -4.06
N LEU A 445 7.93 8.44 -4.04
CA LEU A 445 7.08 9.63 -4.15
C LEU A 445 7.40 10.40 -5.42
N THR A 446 6.37 10.75 -6.20
CA THR A 446 6.48 11.69 -7.31
C THR A 446 5.72 12.97 -6.98
N LEU A 447 6.42 14.09 -6.95
CA LEU A 447 5.83 15.42 -6.78
C LEU A 447 5.68 16.08 -8.16
N ASN A 448 4.45 16.16 -8.66
CA ASN A 448 4.09 16.79 -9.93
C ASN A 448 3.62 18.25 -9.74
N GLY A 449 4.37 19.06 -9.00
CA GLY A 449 4.00 20.41 -8.60
C GLY A 449 3.21 20.44 -7.27
N GLY A 450 3.13 19.31 -6.59
CA GLY A 450 2.50 19.17 -5.28
C GLY A 450 3.42 19.48 -4.11
N THR A 451 2.85 19.32 -2.92
CA THR A 451 3.55 19.57 -1.65
C THR A 451 3.64 18.30 -0.79
N LEU A 452 4.85 17.97 -0.33
CA LEU A 452 5.04 17.09 0.82
C LEU A 452 5.14 17.95 2.08
N ARG A 453 4.33 17.68 3.11
CA ARG A 453 4.28 18.46 4.36
C ARG A 453 4.52 17.55 5.57
N GLY A 454 5.41 17.98 6.48
CA GLY A 454 5.64 17.35 7.78
C GLY A 454 5.43 18.33 8.93
N THR A 455 4.71 17.92 10.00
CA THR A 455 4.29 18.84 11.09
C THR A 455 4.69 18.40 12.49
N ASN A 456 4.97 17.14 12.77
CA ASN A 456 5.23 16.67 14.14
C ASN A 456 6.62 17.06 14.67
N GLY A 457 6.71 17.32 15.99
CA GLY A 457 7.94 17.71 16.68
C GLY A 457 8.97 16.60 16.87
N PHE A 458 8.60 15.32 16.74
CA PHE A 458 9.49 14.17 16.95
C PHE A 458 10.35 13.80 15.73
N GLY A 459 10.26 14.56 14.62
CA GLY A 459 10.90 14.22 13.35
C GLY A 459 10.02 13.30 12.51
N GLN A 460 9.86 13.67 11.24
CA GLN A 460 9.18 12.87 10.25
C GLN A 460 10.21 12.31 9.29
N TYR A 461 10.21 10.99 9.07
CA TYR A 461 11.19 10.31 8.22
C TYR A 461 10.56 9.86 6.92
N TRP A 462 11.23 10.18 5.81
CA TRP A 462 10.91 9.70 4.49
C TRP A 462 12.13 9.03 3.86
N ASP A 463 12.15 7.70 3.82
CA ASP A 463 13.28 6.92 3.32
C ASP A 463 13.14 6.61 1.81
N GLY A 464 11.94 6.66 1.29
CA GLY A 464 11.68 6.44 -0.13
C GLY A 464 12.28 7.52 -1.02
N ASN A 465 12.62 7.17 -2.25
CA ASN A 465 13.10 8.16 -3.21
C ASN A 465 11.98 9.13 -3.62
N ILE A 466 12.36 10.40 -3.84
CA ILE A 466 11.45 11.46 -4.28
C ILE A 466 11.84 11.90 -5.70
N THR A 467 10.89 11.83 -6.63
CA THR A 467 11.06 12.36 -7.98
C THR A 467 10.31 13.68 -8.11
N LEU A 468 11.02 14.74 -8.50
CA LEU A 468 10.40 16.00 -8.88
C LEU A 468 9.96 15.89 -10.36
N GLY A 469 8.68 15.59 -10.58
CA GLY A 469 8.09 15.58 -11.93
C GLY A 469 7.83 17.01 -12.46
N ALA A 470 7.59 17.96 -11.53
CA ALA A 470 7.48 19.39 -11.79
C ALA A 470 8.16 20.19 -10.66
N HIS A 471 8.17 21.54 -10.76
CA HIS A 471 8.61 22.40 -9.64
C HIS A 471 7.71 22.16 -8.44
N SER A 472 8.28 21.77 -7.30
CA SER A 472 7.53 21.22 -6.18
C SER A 472 7.98 21.77 -4.83
N THR A 473 7.14 21.59 -3.80
CA THR A 473 7.38 22.12 -2.48
C THR A 473 7.55 21.01 -1.46
N ILE A 474 8.52 21.19 -0.55
CA ILE A 474 8.60 20.42 0.70
C ILE A 474 8.41 21.42 1.85
N LYS A 475 7.34 21.22 2.62
CA LYS A 475 7.00 22.08 3.77
C LYS A 475 7.37 21.36 5.06
N ALA A 476 8.38 21.84 5.74
CA ALA A 476 8.75 21.39 7.07
C ALA A 476 8.29 22.42 8.11
N ASP A 477 7.19 22.12 8.83
CA ASP A 477 6.75 22.96 9.93
C ASP A 477 7.55 22.70 11.22
N ASN A 478 8.08 21.49 11.36
CA ASN A 478 9.10 21.02 12.34
C ASN A 478 10.22 20.30 11.59
N ASN A 479 10.82 19.27 12.22
CA ASN A 479 11.86 18.48 11.57
C ASN A 479 11.25 17.50 10.57
N LEU A 480 11.63 17.61 9.29
CA LEU A 480 11.34 16.65 8.25
C LEU A 480 12.66 16.11 7.69
N ILE A 481 12.85 14.81 7.76
CA ILE A 481 14.08 14.13 7.39
C ILE A 481 13.80 13.32 6.13
N ILE A 482 14.59 13.57 5.08
CA ILE A 482 14.56 12.81 3.83
C ILE A 482 15.86 12.02 3.71
N ASP A 483 15.77 10.72 3.91
CA ASP A 483 16.90 9.80 3.75
C ASP A 483 17.02 9.32 2.29
N GLY A 484 15.89 9.26 1.56
CA GLY A 484 15.85 8.96 0.14
C GLY A 484 16.47 10.03 -0.75
N VAL A 485 16.79 9.65 -1.98
CA VAL A 485 17.33 10.57 -3.00
C VAL A 485 16.20 11.42 -3.58
N ILE A 486 16.40 12.74 -3.63
CA ILE A 486 15.56 13.66 -4.40
C ILE A 486 16.17 13.81 -5.80
N SER A 487 15.42 13.46 -6.84
CA SER A 487 15.82 13.53 -8.25
C SER A 487 14.92 14.44 -9.07
N GLY A 488 15.34 14.83 -10.26
CA GLY A 488 14.52 15.62 -11.20
C GLY A 488 15.38 16.58 -12.05
N SER A 489 15.42 16.34 -13.36
CA SER A 489 16.17 17.20 -14.29
C SER A 489 15.46 18.53 -14.49
N SER A 490 16.15 19.65 -14.24
CA SER A 490 15.63 21.03 -14.39
C SER A 490 14.36 21.31 -13.56
N LYS A 491 14.13 20.57 -12.47
CA LYS A 491 13.00 20.80 -11.57
C LYS A 491 13.47 21.47 -10.28
N ASN A 492 12.74 22.52 -9.87
CA ASN A 492 13.06 23.31 -8.70
C ASN A 492 12.46 22.70 -7.44
N LEU A 493 13.19 22.81 -6.34
CA LEU A 493 12.72 22.47 -5.00
C LEU A 493 12.51 23.73 -4.17
N THR A 494 11.31 23.91 -3.64
CA THR A 494 11.02 24.99 -2.68
C THR A 494 10.86 24.41 -1.28
N LYS A 495 11.70 24.83 -0.35
CA LYS A 495 11.58 24.56 1.09
C LYS A 495 10.78 25.69 1.72
N THR A 496 9.66 25.34 2.34
CA THR A 496 8.81 26.25 3.13
C THR A 496 8.62 25.75 4.57
N GLY A 497 7.92 26.52 5.40
CA GLY A 497 7.73 26.22 6.84
C GLY A 497 8.95 26.59 7.68
N ASN A 498 8.71 26.86 8.97
CA ASN A 498 9.74 27.39 9.89
C ASN A 498 10.67 26.31 10.46
N GLY A 499 10.35 25.05 10.24
CA GLY A 499 11.14 23.91 10.71
C GLY A 499 12.36 23.61 9.85
N ASN A 500 13.04 22.54 10.20
CA ASN A 500 14.25 22.09 9.53
C ASN A 500 13.91 20.96 8.53
N LEU A 501 14.29 21.14 7.27
CA LEU A 501 14.33 20.06 6.28
C LEU A 501 15.75 19.49 6.24
N LEU A 502 15.91 18.24 6.66
CA LEU A 502 17.19 17.54 6.62
C LEU A 502 17.22 16.63 5.38
N LEU A 503 18.17 16.85 4.50
CA LEU A 503 18.44 16.01 3.33
C LEU A 503 19.67 15.16 3.60
N ARG A 504 19.50 13.85 3.71
CA ARG A 504 20.59 12.89 3.99
C ARG A 504 20.98 12.07 2.75
N GLY A 505 20.10 12.03 1.74
CA GLY A 505 20.37 11.37 0.46
C GLY A 505 21.35 12.13 -0.43
N ASN A 506 21.98 11.41 -1.36
CA ASN A 506 22.79 12.00 -2.43
C ASN A 506 21.87 12.56 -3.53
N ASN A 507 21.33 13.77 -3.32
CA ASN A 507 20.30 14.34 -4.19
C ASN A 507 20.86 14.72 -5.56
N THR A 508 20.09 14.38 -6.61
CA THR A 508 20.52 14.49 -8.00
C THR A 508 19.71 15.49 -8.84
N TYR A 509 18.72 16.17 -8.25
CA TYR A 509 17.96 17.18 -8.97
C TYR A 509 18.86 18.36 -9.37
N THR A 510 18.59 18.95 -10.54
CA THR A 510 19.47 19.97 -11.15
C THR A 510 18.84 21.35 -11.25
N GLY A 511 17.57 21.50 -10.91
CA GLY A 511 16.92 22.80 -10.84
C GLY A 511 17.37 23.64 -9.65
N SER A 512 16.84 24.83 -9.49
CA SER A 512 17.14 25.72 -8.37
C SER A 512 16.50 25.25 -7.05
N THR A 513 17.09 25.69 -5.94
CA THR A 513 16.56 25.51 -4.58
C THR A 513 16.11 26.86 -4.00
N THR A 514 14.90 26.92 -3.49
CA THR A 514 14.40 28.11 -2.76
C THR A 514 14.19 27.74 -1.29
N ILE A 515 14.81 28.45 -0.39
CA ILE A 515 14.60 28.35 1.06
C ILE A 515 13.80 29.59 1.46
N SER A 516 12.46 29.48 1.52
CA SER A 516 11.57 30.60 1.83
C SER A 516 11.55 30.94 3.32
N ALA A 517 11.71 29.92 4.19
CA ALA A 517 11.73 30.07 5.65
C ALA A 517 12.40 28.85 6.30
N GLY A 518 12.77 28.97 7.59
CA GLY A 518 13.34 27.89 8.38
C GLY A 518 14.72 27.49 7.89
N THR A 519 15.09 26.23 8.06
CA THR A 519 16.41 25.71 7.73
C THR A 519 16.34 24.59 6.69
N LEU A 520 17.19 24.63 5.68
CA LEU A 520 17.56 23.49 4.85
C LEU A 520 18.93 22.98 5.29
N THR A 521 18.99 21.76 5.78
CA THR A 521 20.22 21.11 6.24
C THR A 521 20.61 19.97 5.29
N LEU A 522 21.82 20.00 4.78
CA LEU A 522 22.48 18.82 4.23
C LEU A 522 23.14 18.09 5.40
N SER A 523 22.76 16.84 5.67
CA SER A 523 23.20 16.12 6.86
C SER A 523 23.68 14.71 6.54
N GLY A 524 24.48 14.12 7.41
CA GLY A 524 25.03 12.77 7.21
C GLY A 524 25.97 12.70 6.00
N SER A 525 25.59 12.01 4.94
CA SER A 525 26.27 11.97 3.64
C SER A 525 25.53 12.76 2.56
N GLY A 526 24.47 13.50 2.93
CA GLY A 526 23.60 14.23 2.00
C GLY A 526 24.33 15.37 1.27
N ASN A 527 24.00 15.54 0.01
CA ASN A 527 24.50 16.64 -0.81
C ASN A 527 23.47 17.07 -1.87
N LEU A 528 23.81 18.04 -2.72
CA LEU A 528 23.03 18.51 -3.86
C LEU A 528 23.81 18.23 -5.15
N GLY A 529 23.07 17.93 -6.24
CA GLY A 529 23.65 17.71 -7.57
C GLY A 529 24.71 16.61 -7.59
N ALA A 530 24.56 15.58 -6.78
CA ALA A 530 25.57 14.52 -6.61
C ALA A 530 26.98 15.06 -6.21
N GLY A 531 27.02 16.12 -5.40
CA GLY A 531 28.28 16.76 -4.96
C GLY A 531 28.74 17.90 -5.85
N SER A 532 28.09 18.18 -6.98
CA SER A 532 28.36 19.31 -7.85
C SER A 532 27.04 19.98 -8.25
N TYR A 533 26.69 21.05 -7.57
CA TYR A 533 25.38 21.68 -7.75
C TYR A 533 25.47 23.02 -8.52
N ALA A 534 24.86 23.04 -9.69
CA ALA A 534 24.81 24.24 -10.55
C ALA A 534 23.52 25.05 -10.39
N GLY A 535 22.50 24.51 -9.69
CA GLY A 535 21.25 25.22 -9.41
C GLY A 535 21.47 26.41 -8.48
N ALA A 536 20.79 27.52 -8.76
CA ALA A 536 20.80 28.67 -7.85
C ALA A 536 20.12 28.34 -6.51
N ILE A 537 20.56 28.96 -5.42
CA ILE A 537 19.94 28.85 -4.11
C ILE A 537 19.40 30.23 -3.69
N ALA A 538 18.07 30.43 -3.73
CA ALA A 538 17.43 31.60 -3.16
C ALA A 538 17.17 31.35 -1.67
N ASN A 539 17.93 31.99 -0.79
CA ASN A 539 17.91 31.73 0.64
C ASN A 539 17.34 32.93 1.43
N SER A 540 16.14 32.75 1.98
CA SER A 540 15.55 33.71 2.96
C SER A 540 15.53 33.15 4.38
N GLY A 541 16.07 31.95 4.61
CA GLY A 541 16.20 31.29 5.92
C GLY A 541 17.65 30.94 6.23
N VAL A 542 17.91 29.69 6.54
CA VAL A 542 19.27 29.17 6.79
C VAL A 542 19.57 28.03 5.82
N PHE A 543 20.65 28.16 5.05
CA PHE A 543 21.24 27.05 4.34
C PHE A 543 22.36 26.46 5.22
N LYS A 544 22.14 25.25 5.76
CA LYS A 544 23.09 24.58 6.65
C LYS A 544 23.80 23.43 5.95
N PHE A 545 25.10 23.49 5.88
CA PHE A 545 25.98 22.44 5.43
C PHE A 545 26.53 21.66 6.65
N ASP A 546 25.96 20.52 6.93
CA ASP A 546 26.21 19.66 8.12
C ASP A 546 26.44 18.21 7.69
N THR A 547 27.22 18.01 6.64
CA THR A 547 27.44 16.71 6.02
C THR A 547 28.93 16.35 6.02
N SER A 548 29.23 15.05 5.94
CA SER A 548 30.58 14.56 5.68
C SER A 548 30.96 14.57 4.19
N ALA A 549 29.98 14.71 3.30
CA ALA A 549 30.22 14.79 1.86
C ALA A 549 30.73 16.17 1.46
N ASN A 550 31.55 16.23 0.41
CA ASN A 550 31.95 17.50 -0.19
C ASN A 550 30.87 18.02 -1.15
N LEU A 551 30.70 19.34 -1.19
CA LEU A 551 29.79 20.00 -2.13
C LEU A 551 30.49 21.15 -2.84
N ILE A 552 30.51 21.10 -4.17
CA ILE A 552 30.87 22.20 -5.03
C ILE A 552 29.58 22.88 -5.52
N SER A 553 29.40 24.17 -5.17
CA SER A 553 28.25 24.95 -5.63
C SER A 553 28.70 25.99 -6.64
N THR A 554 28.29 25.82 -7.91
CA THR A 554 28.54 26.76 -9.01
C THR A 554 27.33 27.67 -9.26
N GLY A 555 26.15 27.36 -8.68
CA GLY A 555 24.99 28.22 -8.71
C GLY A 555 25.09 29.35 -7.68
N VAL A 556 24.49 30.50 -8.02
CA VAL A 556 24.49 31.68 -7.14
C VAL A 556 23.63 31.43 -5.91
N ILE A 557 24.14 31.74 -4.71
CA ILE A 557 23.35 31.88 -3.51
C ILE A 557 22.96 33.33 -3.34
N SER A 558 21.66 33.60 -3.21
CA SER A 558 21.09 34.95 -3.07
C SER A 558 20.09 35.01 -1.90
N GLY A 559 19.61 36.21 -1.55
CA GLY A 559 18.58 36.42 -0.53
C GLY A 559 19.15 36.94 0.79
N SER A 560 18.30 37.07 1.81
CA SER A 560 18.66 37.64 3.11
C SER A 560 19.10 36.61 4.15
N GLY A 561 19.07 35.32 3.81
CA GLY A 561 19.37 34.24 4.75
C GLY A 561 20.86 33.99 4.93
N ASN A 562 21.19 33.23 5.97
CA ASN A 562 22.53 32.87 6.37
C ASN A 562 23.02 31.57 5.71
N VAL A 563 24.34 31.46 5.57
CA VAL A 563 25.02 30.18 5.29
C VAL A 563 25.71 29.70 6.56
N LEU A 564 25.40 28.48 7.01
CA LEU A 564 25.99 27.85 8.21
C LEU A 564 26.72 26.57 7.83
N VAL A 565 27.99 26.46 8.17
CA VAL A 565 28.86 25.31 7.87
C VAL A 565 29.31 24.65 9.17
N THR A 566 28.84 23.41 9.42
CA THR A 566 29.13 22.64 10.64
C THR A 566 29.67 21.23 10.34
N GLY A 567 29.55 20.74 9.11
CA GLY A 567 29.93 19.38 8.71
C GLY A 567 31.45 19.21 8.53
N THR A 568 31.87 17.95 8.53
CA THR A 568 33.28 17.57 8.30
C THR A 568 33.68 17.56 6.82
N GLY A 569 32.69 17.55 5.90
CA GLY A 569 32.93 17.72 4.49
C GLY A 569 33.29 19.16 4.15
N THR A 570 33.89 19.36 2.97
CA THR A 570 34.25 20.69 2.49
C THR A 570 33.13 21.29 1.65
N TYR A 571 32.65 22.48 2.01
CA TYR A 571 31.77 23.28 1.20
C TYR A 571 32.57 24.24 0.31
N GLU A 572 32.40 24.17 -1.02
CA GLU A 572 33.12 24.98 -1.99
C GLU A 572 32.17 25.85 -2.84
N PRO A 573 31.76 27.04 -2.39
CA PRO A 573 30.98 27.98 -3.20
C PRO A 573 31.87 28.67 -4.27
N LYS A 574 31.56 28.44 -5.55
CA LYS A 574 32.33 29.01 -6.67
C LYS A 574 31.68 30.23 -7.32
N ALA A 575 30.38 30.42 -7.12
CA ALA A 575 29.64 31.53 -7.73
C ALA A 575 29.95 32.88 -7.04
N THR A 576 29.65 33.95 -7.75
CA THR A 576 29.51 35.29 -7.16
C THR A 576 28.19 35.32 -6.39
N ASN A 577 28.26 35.09 -5.09
CA ASN A 577 27.10 35.04 -4.23
C ASN A 577 26.62 36.43 -3.78
N THR A 578 25.31 36.58 -3.56
CA THR A 578 24.68 37.85 -3.25
C THR A 578 23.82 37.81 -2.00
N TYR A 579 23.89 36.71 -1.21
CA TYR A 579 23.17 36.64 0.08
C TYR A 579 23.76 37.64 1.09
N THR A 580 22.90 38.17 1.94
CA THR A 580 23.26 39.27 2.85
C THR A 580 23.30 38.87 4.34
N GLY A 581 22.86 37.65 4.71
CA GLY A 581 22.78 37.22 6.10
C GLY A 581 24.10 36.77 6.72
N GLY A 582 25.22 36.83 5.98
CA GLY A 582 26.51 36.41 6.49
C GLY A 582 26.78 34.90 6.46
N THR A 583 28.01 34.54 6.87
CA THR A 583 28.49 33.16 6.89
C THR A 583 28.97 32.76 8.26
N VAL A 584 28.48 31.66 8.80
CA VAL A 584 28.92 31.10 10.09
C VAL A 584 29.63 29.77 9.82
N ILE A 585 30.85 29.64 10.30
CA ILE A 585 31.66 28.42 10.26
C ILE A 585 31.84 27.93 11.70
N ASP A 586 31.07 26.91 12.05
CA ASP A 586 30.98 26.36 13.40
C ASP A 586 31.56 24.94 13.43
N GLY A 587 32.86 24.84 13.53
CA GLY A 587 33.57 23.55 13.43
C GLY A 587 33.67 22.98 12.00
N GLY A 588 33.02 23.59 11.02
CA GLY A 588 32.97 23.12 9.65
C GLY A 588 34.11 23.62 8.76
N ILE A 589 34.10 23.25 7.48
CA ILE A 589 35.13 23.59 6.50
C ILE A 589 34.48 24.25 5.27
N ILE A 590 34.92 25.47 4.94
CA ILE A 590 34.54 26.14 3.71
C ILE A 590 35.78 26.52 2.89
N ALA A 591 35.75 26.26 1.60
CA ALA A 591 36.84 26.64 0.66
C ALA A 591 36.26 27.64 -0.36
N ALA A 592 36.60 28.92 -0.18
CA ALA A 592 36.10 29.99 -1.02
C ALA A 592 37.24 30.86 -1.52
N PHE A 593 37.38 30.94 -2.84
CA PHE A 593 38.60 31.44 -3.51
C PHE A 593 38.57 32.94 -3.85
N THR A 594 37.40 33.55 -3.81
CA THR A 594 37.23 34.98 -4.03
C THR A 594 36.37 35.61 -2.93
N ASP A 595 36.53 36.91 -2.69
CA ASP A 595 35.72 37.63 -1.72
C ASP A 595 34.21 37.54 -2.03
N ARG A 596 33.83 37.46 -3.29
CA ARG A 596 32.42 37.34 -3.70
C ARG A 596 31.81 35.96 -3.53
N ASN A 597 32.62 34.94 -3.22
CA ASN A 597 32.05 33.63 -2.86
C ASN A 597 31.38 33.62 -1.49
N TRP A 598 31.69 34.60 -0.64
CA TRP A 598 31.21 34.74 0.74
C TRP A 598 29.92 35.56 0.89
N GLY A 599 29.14 35.76 -0.18
CA GLY A 599 27.95 36.58 -0.22
C GLY A 599 28.19 38.00 -0.67
N ALA A 600 27.18 38.85 -0.54
CA ALA A 600 27.25 40.26 -0.88
C ALA A 600 28.33 40.99 -0.10
N LEU A 601 28.96 41.97 -0.75
CA LEU A 601 29.87 42.85 -0.01
C LEU A 601 29.03 43.79 0.87
N PRO A 602 29.35 43.89 2.18
CA PRO A 602 28.66 44.85 3.05
C PRO A 602 28.93 46.30 2.57
N GLY A 603 27.86 47.11 2.63
CA GLY A 603 27.98 48.53 2.24
C GLY A 603 28.76 49.40 3.24
N SER A 604 28.91 48.95 4.47
CA SER A 604 29.72 49.49 5.56
C SER A 604 30.44 48.35 6.27
N VAL A 605 31.36 48.71 7.16
CA VAL A 605 32.07 47.67 7.98
C VAL A 605 31.06 46.83 8.77
N ASP A 606 31.04 45.53 8.49
CA ASP A 606 30.23 44.53 9.19
C ASP A 606 31.18 43.56 9.88
N PRO A 607 31.40 43.71 11.20
CA PRO A 607 32.33 42.87 11.96
C PRO A 607 31.90 41.43 12.06
N ASP A 608 30.61 41.12 11.87
CA ASP A 608 29.98 39.80 12.01
C ASP A 608 29.65 39.14 10.68
N ASN A 609 30.09 39.71 9.55
CA ASN A 609 29.78 39.16 8.22
C ASN A 609 30.28 37.73 8.06
N ILE A 610 31.40 37.37 8.69
CA ILE A 610 31.90 36.02 8.84
C ILE A 610 32.16 35.72 10.30
N ILE A 611 31.58 34.62 10.78
CA ILE A 611 31.79 34.15 12.15
C ILE A 611 32.51 32.80 12.09
N LEU A 612 33.72 32.73 12.70
CA LEU A 612 34.46 31.48 12.87
C LEU A 612 34.44 31.10 14.32
N LYS A 613 34.01 29.87 14.64
CA LYS A 613 34.00 29.36 16.00
C LYS A 613 34.15 27.83 16.05
N ASN A 614 34.49 27.34 17.23
CA ASN A 614 34.58 25.90 17.55
C ASN A 614 35.51 25.10 16.60
N GLY A 615 36.65 25.66 16.19
CA GLY A 615 37.58 25.03 15.28
C GLY A 615 37.21 25.13 13.81
N GLY A 616 36.32 26.07 13.47
CA GLY A 616 35.92 26.33 12.09
C GLY A 616 37.11 26.67 11.19
N LYS A 617 37.09 26.17 9.95
CA LYS A 617 38.15 26.29 8.97
C LYS A 617 37.72 27.03 7.70
N ALA A 618 38.37 28.12 7.39
CA ALA A 618 38.20 28.86 6.16
C ALA A 618 39.43 28.66 5.27
N ILE A 619 39.24 28.09 4.11
CA ILE A 619 40.33 27.87 3.08
C ILE A 619 40.21 28.94 2.01
N PHE A 620 41.29 29.70 1.87
CA PHE A 620 41.46 30.73 0.83
C PHE A 620 42.52 30.34 -0.17
N GLY A 621 42.46 30.83 -1.38
CA GLY A 621 43.53 30.74 -2.32
C GLY A 621 43.21 30.15 -3.66
N SER A 622 43.92 30.62 -4.64
CA SER A 622 43.75 30.38 -6.05
C SER A 622 44.24 28.99 -6.43
N LYS A 623 43.34 28.09 -6.81
CA LYS A 623 43.66 27.15 -7.91
C LYS A 623 42.93 27.64 -9.16
N ASN A 624 43.52 28.56 -9.89
CA ASN A 624 43.13 28.61 -11.29
C ASN A 624 44.00 27.62 -12.07
N SER A 625 43.40 26.99 -13.08
CA SER A 625 44.01 26.01 -13.98
C SER A 625 45.27 26.58 -14.75
N SER A 626 45.62 27.84 -14.55
CA SER A 626 46.68 28.57 -15.24
C SER A 626 47.90 28.84 -14.38
N ASN A 627 47.95 28.31 -13.14
CA ASN A 627 49.15 28.43 -12.27
C ASN A 627 49.67 29.88 -12.05
N THR A 628 48.79 30.88 -12.22
CA THR A 628 49.12 32.28 -11.95
C THR A 628 48.75 32.62 -10.52
N ALA A 629 49.67 33.15 -9.74
CA ALA A 629 49.51 33.60 -8.37
C ALA A 629 48.40 34.65 -8.27
N GLY A 630 47.21 34.24 -7.82
CA GLY A 630 46.11 35.13 -7.56
C GLY A 630 46.10 35.52 -6.07
N HIS A 631 46.27 36.79 -5.79
CA HIS A 631 46.01 37.31 -4.43
C HIS A 631 44.50 37.37 -4.20
N THR A 632 44.02 36.85 -3.09
CA THR A 632 42.64 37.04 -2.66
C THR A 632 42.60 38.20 -1.68
N TYR A 633 41.93 39.27 -2.10
CA TYR A 633 41.70 40.46 -1.25
C TYR A 633 40.26 40.41 -0.68
N TRP A 634 40.16 40.44 0.63
CA TRP A 634 38.87 40.64 1.30
C TRP A 634 38.60 42.14 1.46
N SER A 635 37.38 42.53 1.17
CA SER A 635 36.93 43.90 1.33
C SER A 635 37.11 44.38 2.79
N ALA A 636 37.54 45.64 2.94
CA ALA A 636 37.63 46.27 4.24
C ALA A 636 36.31 46.29 5.02
N ASN A 637 35.18 46.16 4.35
CA ASN A 637 33.85 46.12 4.94
C ASN A 637 33.46 44.73 5.45
N ARG A 638 34.20 43.67 5.08
CA ARG A 638 33.91 42.28 5.51
C ARG A 638 34.74 41.92 6.75
N GLY A 639 34.14 41.95 7.91
CA GLY A 639 34.81 41.57 9.17
C GLY A 639 34.72 40.06 9.48
N ILE A 640 35.59 39.62 10.36
CA ILE A 640 35.61 38.27 10.94
C ILE A 640 35.42 38.38 12.41
N ASN A 641 34.42 37.68 12.96
CA ASN A 641 34.21 37.56 14.40
C ASN A 641 34.65 36.18 14.91
N LEU A 642 35.37 36.16 16.02
CA LEU A 642 35.88 34.97 16.72
C LEU A 642 35.28 34.90 18.15
N PRO A 643 33.99 34.57 18.29
CA PRO A 643 33.26 34.71 19.54
C PRO A 643 33.63 33.67 20.61
N THR A 644 34.35 32.61 20.27
CA THR A 644 34.72 31.51 21.20
C THR A 644 36.20 31.47 21.47
N SER A 645 36.58 31.13 22.72
CA SER A 645 37.98 30.94 23.14
C SER A 645 38.53 29.62 22.60
N GLY A 646 39.04 29.59 21.43
CA GLY A 646 39.65 28.41 20.80
C GLY A 646 40.35 28.80 19.52
N GLN A 647 41.15 27.88 18.99
CA GLN A 647 41.84 28.12 17.73
C GLN A 647 40.87 27.93 16.54
N GLN A 648 40.84 28.90 15.68
CA GLN A 648 40.17 28.88 14.39
C GLN A 648 41.21 28.82 13.31
N PHE A 649 40.89 28.26 12.15
CA PHE A 649 41.89 28.01 11.13
C PHE A 649 41.58 28.83 9.83
N ILE A 650 42.55 29.57 9.40
CA ILE A 650 42.59 30.19 8.08
C ILE A 650 43.73 29.53 7.31
N GLU A 651 43.38 28.83 6.21
CA GLU A 651 44.32 28.11 5.40
C GLU A 651 44.43 28.76 4.00
N THR A 652 45.66 28.90 3.53
CA THR A 652 45.88 29.26 2.14
C THR A 652 46.11 27.98 1.34
N GLY A 653 45.32 27.75 0.28
CA GLY A 653 45.40 26.53 -0.55
C GLY A 653 46.77 26.33 -1.19
N SER A 654 47.19 25.05 -1.28
CA SER A 654 48.45 24.65 -1.91
C SER A 654 48.44 24.92 -3.42
N GLY A 655 49.46 25.59 -3.94
CA GLY A 655 49.69 25.65 -5.37
C GLY A 655 50.02 27.01 -6.01
N GLY A 656 50.49 27.98 -5.24
CA GLY A 656 50.95 29.25 -5.80
C GLY A 656 51.49 30.21 -4.77
N SER A 657 52.26 31.21 -5.15
CA SER A 657 52.73 32.29 -4.25
C SER A 657 51.62 33.30 -3.89
N GLY A 658 50.34 32.90 -3.93
CA GLY A 658 49.21 33.75 -3.63
C GLY A 658 49.07 33.94 -2.09
N ALA A 659 48.85 35.19 -1.65
CA ALA A 659 48.57 35.54 -0.27
C ALA A 659 47.08 35.86 -0.10
N ALA A 660 46.51 35.47 1.05
CA ALA A 660 45.20 35.98 1.48
C ALA A 660 45.43 37.31 2.23
N HIS A 661 44.83 38.39 1.73
CA HIS A 661 44.86 39.70 2.35
C HIS A 661 43.51 40.00 3.02
N ILE A 662 43.46 39.93 4.33
CA ILE A 662 42.28 40.30 5.13
C ILE A 662 42.40 41.80 5.41
N GLN A 663 41.55 42.59 4.76
CA GLN A 663 41.51 44.05 4.93
C GLN A 663 40.45 44.47 5.95
N GLY A 664 39.48 43.60 6.25
CA GLY A 664 38.42 43.85 7.21
C GLY A 664 38.82 43.71 8.67
N VAL A 665 37.93 44.12 9.57
CA VAL A 665 38.14 44.03 11.00
C VAL A 665 38.11 42.57 11.45
N VAL A 666 39.08 42.21 12.28
CA VAL A 666 39.08 40.91 13.03
C VAL A 666 38.86 41.21 14.50
N ASN A 667 37.75 40.71 15.07
CA ASN A 667 37.42 40.93 16.46
C ASN A 667 37.10 39.61 17.20
N GLY A 668 36.94 39.65 18.52
CA GLY A 668 36.56 38.49 19.34
C GLY A 668 37.70 38.03 20.27
N ILE A 669 37.41 36.94 21.00
CA ILE A 669 38.31 36.36 22.02
C ILE A 669 39.06 35.11 21.54
N GLY A 670 38.74 34.62 20.33
CA GLY A 670 39.36 33.44 19.78
C GLY A 670 40.72 33.72 19.12
N GLY A 671 41.56 32.69 19.04
CA GLY A 671 42.82 32.74 18.29
C GLY A 671 42.63 32.35 16.82
N ILE A 672 43.49 32.88 15.94
CA ILE A 672 43.58 32.44 14.56
C ILE A 672 44.90 31.70 14.32
N THR A 673 44.83 30.53 13.75
CA THR A 673 46.01 29.82 13.25
C THR A 673 46.01 29.95 11.72
N PHE A 674 47.05 30.54 11.17
CA PHE A 674 47.29 30.57 9.74
C PHE A 674 48.10 29.34 9.35
N THR A 675 47.53 28.54 8.48
CA THR A 675 48.20 27.34 7.90
C THR A 675 48.39 27.49 6.43
N ARG A 676 49.43 26.86 5.88
CA ARG A 676 49.67 26.70 4.47
C ARG A 676 49.57 25.21 4.14
N SER A 677 48.69 24.80 3.27
CA SER A 677 48.61 23.43 2.77
C SER A 677 49.59 23.15 1.66
#